data_ad5f916f5e4ddce077a3bb2247d0099d
#
_entry.id   ad5f916f5e4ddce077a3bb2247d0099d
#
_cell.length_a   1.000
_cell.length_b   1.000
_cell.length_c   1.000
_cell.angle_alpha   90.00
_cell.angle_beta   90.00
_cell.angle_gamma   90.00
#
_symmetry.space_group_name_H-M   'P 1'
#
loop_
_entity.id
_entity.type
_entity.pdbx_description
1 polymer ?
#
loop_
_entity_poly.entity_id
_entity_poly.type
_entity_poly.pdbx_seq_one_letter_code
_entity_poly.pdbx_strand_id
1 'polypeptide(L)'
;NATADVEATSRCFLELLRKGQLHPAVLEGKSEQLRMLQEAQTITIKGIGLKHVNLKKASQKLVQKQESESTKPISTSLSAKLDAAPFVHLHNHSQFSVLQATSKMSQMVSVAAENQMPAIAITDHANLMGAFHFIKAVGNHNKDAVEEAQIKPIVGCEFYVCEDHKDKTRRDDGYQVVFLAKNKKGYHNLAKMSSIAYVDGFYYVPRIDRQVVAMYKDDLIVLTGNLYGEVPSKILNLGNRQAEEALQWWHGMFGADFYVELMRHGQEDEKRANEVLISLAKQYEIPLIATNNTYYATKEEANAHDILLCLKEGEKQATPIGRGRGFRYGFPNQEYYIKSSEEMKILFKDLPEAVLNIEALIDKIEPFKLAREVLLPKFGIPEAYLVPNDPDGKLGENNFLRYLTYEGAKKRYATLTDEITERIDFELSVIAKTGYPGYFLIVQDLIAAAREMDVSVGPGRGSAAGSVVAYCLKITNIDPIEYNLLFERFLNPDRVSMPDIDIDFDDEGRAKVMDYVIDKYGSNQVAQIITYGTMAAKSSIRDTARVLDLALNEADRISKLLPNIKLSKIFGLPEKDLKKALRTDEFIKVKEFMALAEESSLSGETIQQAIVLEGSLRNTGTHACGVIITPDDITKFVPVATAKDSD
;
A
#
# COMPACT_ATOMS: atom_id res chain seq x y z
N ASN A 1 -15.99 -23.67 -9.53
CA ASN A 1 -15.31 -24.36 -10.63
C ASN A 1 -16.35 -25.15 -11.41
N ALA A 2 -16.73 -24.65 -12.61
CA ALA A 2 -17.82 -25.21 -13.41
C ALA A 2 -17.70 -26.75 -13.63
N THR A 3 -16.48 -27.26 -13.78
CA THR A 3 -16.22 -28.69 -13.95
C THR A 3 -16.56 -29.47 -12.68
N ALA A 4 -16.20 -29.00 -11.50
CA ALA A 4 -16.52 -29.64 -10.22
C ALA A 4 -18.02 -29.59 -9.92
N ASP A 5 -18.71 -28.52 -10.29
CA ASP A 5 -20.15 -28.38 -10.12
C ASP A 5 -20.92 -29.34 -11.08
N VAL A 6 -20.45 -29.48 -12.32
CA VAL A 6 -20.99 -30.44 -13.29
C VAL A 6 -20.76 -31.86 -12.81
N GLU A 7 -19.58 -32.18 -12.29
CA GLU A 7 -19.25 -33.49 -11.75
C GLU A 7 -20.10 -33.83 -10.52
N ALA A 8 -20.25 -32.91 -9.58
CA ALA A 8 -21.10 -33.06 -8.40
C ALA A 8 -22.57 -33.26 -8.78
N THR A 9 -23.09 -32.48 -9.72
CA THR A 9 -24.46 -32.57 -10.23
C THR A 9 -24.69 -33.91 -10.91
N SER A 10 -23.74 -34.36 -11.75
CA SER A 10 -23.82 -35.65 -12.43
C SER A 10 -23.81 -36.81 -11.44
N ARG A 11 -22.96 -36.75 -10.39
CA ARG A 11 -22.92 -37.78 -9.32
C ARG A 11 -24.21 -37.82 -8.52
N CYS A 12 -24.78 -36.64 -8.15
CA CYS A 12 -26.07 -36.57 -7.48
C CYS A 12 -27.20 -37.18 -8.35
N PHE A 13 -27.23 -36.87 -9.64
CA PHE A 13 -28.21 -37.41 -10.57
C PHE A 13 -28.11 -38.95 -10.66
N LEU A 14 -26.90 -39.49 -10.81
CA LEU A 14 -26.68 -40.94 -10.86
C LEU A 14 -27.09 -41.63 -9.55
N GLU A 15 -26.88 -41.02 -8.39
CA GLU A 15 -27.31 -41.59 -7.11
C GLU A 15 -28.83 -41.57 -6.92
N LEU A 16 -29.51 -40.50 -7.34
CA LEU A 16 -30.97 -40.42 -7.36
C LEU A 16 -31.58 -41.47 -8.32
N LEU A 17 -30.94 -41.68 -9.46
CA LEU A 17 -31.31 -42.74 -10.42
C LEU A 17 -31.16 -44.14 -9.79
N ARG A 18 -30.02 -44.41 -9.13
CA ARG A 18 -29.74 -45.69 -8.46
C ARG A 18 -30.73 -46.00 -7.34
N LYS A 19 -31.17 -44.95 -6.60
CA LYS A 19 -32.16 -45.08 -5.51
C LYS A 19 -33.60 -45.12 -5.99
N GLY A 20 -33.86 -45.02 -7.30
CA GLY A 20 -35.21 -45.00 -7.86
C GLY A 20 -36.03 -43.78 -7.45
N GLN A 21 -35.39 -42.67 -7.11
CA GLN A 21 -36.03 -41.44 -6.61
C GLN A 21 -36.32 -40.41 -7.71
N LEU A 22 -36.08 -40.74 -8.97
CA LEU A 22 -36.41 -39.87 -10.10
C LEU A 22 -37.86 -40.09 -10.53
N HIS A 23 -38.55 -38.98 -10.84
CA HIS A 23 -39.94 -39.05 -11.33
C HIS A 23 -40.00 -39.80 -12.67
N PRO A 24 -40.98 -40.72 -12.89
CA PRO A 24 -41.08 -41.53 -14.09
C PRO A 24 -41.03 -40.74 -15.40
N ALA A 25 -41.57 -39.55 -15.46
CA ALA A 25 -41.54 -38.68 -16.64
C ALA A 25 -40.11 -38.25 -17.09
N VAL A 26 -39.11 -38.30 -16.20
CA VAL A 26 -37.71 -38.00 -16.53
C VAL A 26 -37.06 -39.21 -17.24
N LEU A 27 -37.67 -40.36 -17.14
CA LEU A 27 -37.16 -41.66 -17.60
C LEU A 27 -37.82 -42.13 -18.89
N GLU A 28 -38.85 -41.43 -19.39
CA GLU A 28 -39.62 -41.82 -20.59
C GLU A 28 -38.72 -41.88 -21.84
N GLY A 29 -38.76 -43.01 -22.54
CA GLY A 29 -38.03 -43.25 -23.79
C GLY A 29 -36.53 -43.56 -23.69
N LYS A 30 -35.99 -43.79 -22.47
CA LYS A 30 -34.54 -44.01 -22.26
C LYS A 30 -34.21 -45.28 -21.45
N SER A 31 -35.03 -46.27 -21.48
CA SER A 31 -34.98 -47.46 -20.63
C SER A 31 -33.66 -48.26 -20.73
N GLU A 32 -33.06 -48.38 -21.91
CA GLU A 32 -31.84 -49.18 -22.12
C GLU A 32 -30.58 -48.43 -21.66
N GLN A 33 -30.51 -47.14 -21.93
CA GLN A 33 -29.41 -46.27 -21.46
C GLN A 33 -29.42 -46.09 -19.93
N LEU A 34 -30.59 -46.05 -19.33
CA LEU A 34 -30.80 -45.99 -17.88
C LEU A 34 -30.41 -47.28 -17.18
N ARG A 35 -30.68 -48.45 -17.80
CA ARG A 35 -30.23 -49.75 -17.28
C ARG A 35 -28.69 -49.84 -17.26
N MET A 36 -28.03 -49.42 -18.33
CA MET A 36 -26.55 -49.37 -18.38
C MET A 36 -25.95 -48.45 -17.32
N LEU A 37 -26.59 -47.30 -17.03
CA LEU A 37 -26.15 -46.36 -15.97
C LEU A 37 -26.43 -46.88 -14.56
N GLN A 38 -27.51 -47.65 -14.36
CA GLN A 38 -27.82 -48.31 -13.08
C GLN A 38 -26.86 -49.45 -12.75
N GLU A 39 -26.37 -50.16 -13.76
CA GLU A 39 -25.41 -51.25 -13.64
C GLU A 39 -23.94 -50.77 -13.51
N ALA A 40 -23.65 -49.53 -13.92
CA ALA A 40 -22.32 -48.94 -13.84
C ALA A 40 -22.02 -48.41 -12.44
N GLN A 41 -21.22 -49.13 -11.70
CA GLN A 41 -20.44 -48.78 -10.50
C GLN A 41 -21.13 -48.09 -9.30
N THR A 42 -20.97 -48.70 -8.16
CA THR A 42 -21.23 -48.18 -6.82
C THR A 42 -20.34 -46.95 -6.49
N ILE A 43 -20.81 -45.74 -6.77
CA ILE A 43 -20.18 -44.54 -6.30
C ILE A 43 -20.76 -44.21 -4.92
N THR A 44 -19.98 -44.39 -3.88
CA THR A 44 -20.38 -44.00 -2.52
C THR A 44 -20.08 -42.50 -2.34
N ILE A 45 -21.12 -41.67 -2.32
CA ILE A 45 -20.98 -40.24 -1.92
C ILE A 45 -20.81 -40.21 -0.40
N LYS A 46 -19.60 -39.93 0.06
CA LYS A 46 -19.38 -39.57 1.47
C LYS A 46 -19.89 -38.13 1.70
N GLY A 47 -20.91 -38.01 2.54
CA GLY A 47 -21.38 -36.69 2.98
C GLY A 47 -20.23 -35.93 3.63
N ILE A 48 -19.87 -34.78 3.05
CA ILE A 48 -18.93 -33.82 3.69
C ILE A 48 -19.74 -33.13 4.77
N GLY A 49 -19.60 -33.58 6.00
CA GLY A 49 -20.12 -32.87 7.17
C GLY A 49 -19.31 -31.57 7.35
N LEU A 50 -19.93 -30.43 7.11
CA LEU A 50 -19.36 -29.16 7.48
C LEU A 50 -19.19 -29.12 9.00
N LYS A 51 -17.96 -29.28 9.49
CA LYS A 51 -17.63 -29.10 10.90
C LYS A 51 -17.24 -27.64 11.10
N HIS A 52 -17.93 -26.98 11.99
CA HIS A 52 -17.48 -25.69 12.51
C HIS A 52 -16.06 -25.86 13.09
N VAL A 53 -15.08 -25.23 12.46
CA VAL A 53 -13.69 -25.31 12.87
C VAL A 53 -13.39 -24.08 13.72
N ASN A 54 -13.15 -24.29 15.02
CA ASN A 54 -12.58 -23.25 15.86
C ASN A 54 -11.15 -23.02 15.42
N LEU A 55 -10.87 -21.85 14.82
CA LEU A 55 -9.57 -21.48 14.24
C LEU A 55 -8.41 -21.66 15.22
N LYS A 56 -8.61 -21.34 16.50
CA LYS A 56 -7.59 -21.51 17.55
C LYS A 56 -7.23 -22.97 17.77
N LYS A 57 -8.23 -23.87 17.78
CA LYS A 57 -8.02 -25.32 17.93
C LYS A 57 -7.44 -25.95 16.65
N ALA A 58 -7.79 -25.41 15.46
CA ALA A 58 -7.24 -25.87 14.20
C ALA A 58 -5.74 -25.51 14.09
N SER A 59 -5.38 -24.30 14.45
CA SER A 59 -3.97 -23.83 14.49
C SER A 59 -3.13 -24.68 15.45
N GLN A 60 -3.62 -24.95 16.67
CA GLN A 60 -2.92 -25.82 17.64
C GLN A 60 -2.70 -27.24 17.13
N LYS A 61 -3.68 -27.81 16.40
CA LYS A 61 -3.53 -29.16 15.79
C LYS A 61 -2.55 -29.18 14.64
N LEU A 62 -2.46 -28.09 13.86
CA LEU A 62 -1.51 -27.96 12.76
C LEU A 62 -0.07 -27.88 13.29
N VAL A 63 0.18 -27.08 14.33
CA VAL A 63 1.50 -27.02 14.99
C VAL A 63 1.93 -28.39 15.50
N GLN A 64 1.03 -29.10 16.23
CA GLN A 64 1.32 -30.45 16.72
C GLN A 64 1.57 -31.49 15.59
N LYS A 65 0.88 -31.35 14.46
CA LYS A 65 1.08 -32.24 13.30
C LYS A 65 2.40 -31.94 12.57
N GLN A 66 2.78 -30.67 12.47
CA GLN A 66 4.07 -30.26 11.89
C GLN A 66 5.25 -30.74 12.74
N GLU A 67 5.15 -30.68 14.08
CA GLU A 67 6.18 -31.24 14.98
C GLU A 67 6.37 -32.76 14.81
N SER A 68 5.34 -33.50 14.42
CA SER A 68 5.40 -34.97 14.23
C SER A 68 5.86 -35.41 12.86
N GLU A 69 5.79 -34.57 11.81
CA GLU A 69 6.21 -34.91 10.45
C GLU A 69 7.68 -34.52 10.12
N SER A 70 8.37 -33.78 10.99
CA SER A 70 9.75 -33.29 10.76
C SER A 70 10.83 -34.25 11.26
N THR A 71 10.91 -35.45 10.72
CA THR A 71 11.89 -36.45 11.20
C THR A 71 12.74 -37.11 10.12
N LYS A 72 13.35 -36.31 9.23
CA LYS A 72 14.57 -36.77 8.53
C LYS A 72 15.79 -36.20 9.26
N PRO A 73 16.80 -37.01 9.63
CA PRO A 73 17.98 -36.50 10.30
C PRO A 73 18.77 -35.59 9.35
N ILE A 74 18.83 -34.30 9.69
CA ILE A 74 19.66 -33.32 9.01
C ILE A 74 21.11 -33.57 9.45
N SER A 75 22.08 -33.38 8.55
CA SER A 75 23.50 -33.44 8.95
C SER A 75 23.76 -32.36 10.02
N THR A 76 24.53 -32.71 11.04
CA THR A 76 24.84 -31.84 12.19
C THR A 76 25.42 -30.48 11.75
N SER A 77 26.21 -30.49 10.65
CA SER A 77 26.79 -29.28 10.07
C SER A 77 25.80 -28.35 9.41
N LEU A 78 24.72 -28.89 8.80
CA LEU A 78 23.69 -28.10 8.12
C LEU A 78 22.72 -27.49 9.15
N SER A 79 22.42 -28.20 10.24
CA SER A 79 21.65 -27.69 11.36
C SER A 79 22.35 -26.49 12.01
N ALA A 80 23.65 -26.58 12.29
CA ALA A 80 24.43 -25.49 12.87
C ALA A 80 24.47 -24.25 11.95
N LYS A 81 24.53 -24.43 10.62
CA LYS A 81 24.44 -23.33 9.66
C LYS A 81 23.06 -22.68 9.67
N LEU A 82 21.98 -23.46 9.72
CA LEU A 82 20.62 -22.94 9.81
C LEU A 82 20.40 -22.13 11.10
N ASP A 83 20.89 -22.62 12.24
CA ASP A 83 20.78 -21.94 13.54
C ASP A 83 21.49 -20.57 13.52
N ALA A 84 22.65 -20.48 12.85
CA ALA A 84 23.43 -19.26 12.72
C ALA A 84 22.92 -18.30 11.62
N ALA A 85 22.15 -18.79 10.65
CA ALA A 85 21.70 -17.97 9.51
C ALA A 85 20.75 -16.85 9.93
N PRO A 86 20.85 -15.64 9.36
CA PRO A 86 19.83 -14.62 9.52
C PRO A 86 18.55 -15.04 8.80
N PHE A 87 17.39 -14.64 9.34
CA PHE A 87 16.11 -14.74 8.63
C PHE A 87 15.57 -13.35 8.31
N VAL A 88 14.99 -13.19 7.13
CA VAL A 88 14.38 -11.94 6.66
C VAL A 88 13.05 -12.24 6.00
N HIS A 89 12.01 -11.54 6.41
CA HIS A 89 10.72 -11.58 5.72
C HIS A 89 10.78 -10.76 4.44
N LEU A 90 10.64 -11.44 3.29
CA LEU A 90 10.71 -10.85 1.94
C LEU A 90 9.34 -10.61 1.31
N HIS A 91 8.26 -11.14 1.88
CA HIS A 91 6.89 -11.02 1.38
C HIS A 91 5.96 -10.58 2.50
N ASN A 92 5.75 -9.27 2.62
CA ASN A 92 4.95 -8.67 3.69
C ASN A 92 4.05 -7.56 3.16
N HIS A 93 2.81 -7.55 3.64
CA HIS A 93 1.85 -6.50 3.34
C HIS A 93 1.69 -5.57 4.52
N SER A 94 1.70 -4.28 4.23
CA SER A 94 1.43 -3.22 5.20
C SER A 94 -0.02 -2.72 5.07
N GLN A 95 -0.42 -1.81 5.97
CA GLN A 95 -1.71 -1.14 5.88
C GLN A 95 -1.96 -0.41 4.54
N PHE A 96 -0.93 -0.21 3.71
CA PHE A 96 -1.06 0.34 2.36
C PHE A 96 -1.55 -0.68 1.31
N SER A 97 -1.61 -1.96 1.66
CA SER A 97 -2.53 -2.92 1.05
C SER A 97 -3.93 -2.67 1.62
N VAL A 98 -4.57 -1.60 1.14
CA VAL A 98 -5.76 -0.97 1.75
C VAL A 98 -6.89 -1.97 1.95
N LEU A 99 -7.43 -2.07 3.18
CA LEU A 99 -8.43 -3.04 3.62
C LEU A 99 -8.02 -4.52 3.44
N GLN A 100 -6.72 -4.81 3.31
CA GLN A 100 -6.21 -6.17 3.14
C GLN A 100 -5.17 -6.55 4.19
N ALA A 101 -4.48 -5.57 4.80
CA ALA A 101 -3.49 -5.81 5.84
C ALA A 101 -3.59 -4.76 6.95
N THR A 102 -3.21 -5.15 8.18
CA THR A 102 -3.24 -4.28 9.37
C THR A 102 -1.84 -3.84 9.81
N SER A 103 -0.76 -4.46 9.29
CA SER A 103 0.62 -4.18 9.70
C SER A 103 0.98 -2.69 9.52
N LYS A 104 1.29 -2.01 10.62
CA LYS A 104 1.80 -0.63 10.60
C LYS A 104 3.31 -0.65 10.40
N MET A 105 3.87 0.32 9.66
CA MET A 105 5.32 0.38 9.37
C MET A 105 6.18 0.33 10.63
N SER A 106 5.79 1.04 11.70
CA SER A 106 6.51 1.04 12.97
C SER A 106 6.48 -0.33 13.65
N GLN A 107 5.36 -1.05 13.59
CA GLN A 107 5.24 -2.40 14.15
C GLN A 107 6.12 -3.40 13.38
N MET A 108 6.12 -3.34 12.04
CA MET A 108 6.98 -4.19 11.20
C MET A 108 8.46 -4.01 11.56
N VAL A 109 8.90 -2.76 11.72
CA VAL A 109 10.29 -2.44 12.09
C VAL A 109 10.59 -2.91 13.51
N SER A 110 9.66 -2.72 14.48
CA SER A 110 9.84 -3.19 15.86
C SER A 110 9.98 -4.71 15.93
N VAL A 111 9.09 -5.46 15.25
CA VAL A 111 9.17 -6.93 15.22
C VAL A 111 10.47 -7.40 14.57
N ALA A 112 10.92 -6.75 13.49
CA ALA A 112 12.20 -7.08 12.87
C ALA A 112 13.39 -6.83 13.81
N ALA A 113 13.38 -5.72 14.55
CA ALA A 113 14.41 -5.38 15.54
C ALA A 113 14.43 -6.37 16.72
N GLU A 114 13.25 -6.68 17.28
CA GLU A 114 13.10 -7.64 18.39
C GLU A 114 13.60 -9.04 18.02
N ASN A 115 13.47 -9.43 16.75
CA ASN A 115 13.90 -10.72 16.22
C ASN A 115 15.28 -10.66 15.53
N GLN A 116 16.01 -9.55 15.70
CA GLN A 116 17.37 -9.37 15.17
C GLN A 116 17.48 -9.66 13.67
N MET A 117 16.45 -9.27 12.90
CA MET A 117 16.45 -9.42 11.47
C MET A 117 17.31 -8.33 10.82
N PRO A 118 18.31 -8.67 9.97
CA PRO A 118 19.19 -7.67 9.36
C PRO A 118 18.50 -6.87 8.26
N ALA A 119 17.32 -7.31 7.80
CA ALA A 119 16.52 -6.63 6.80
C ALA A 119 15.03 -6.98 6.99
N ILE A 120 14.15 -6.20 6.36
CA ILE A 120 12.73 -6.52 6.20
C ILE A 120 12.22 -5.91 4.90
N ALA A 121 11.31 -6.58 4.22
CA ALA A 121 10.69 -6.07 3.00
C ALA A 121 9.28 -5.55 3.25
N ILE A 122 8.81 -4.65 2.37
CA ILE A 122 7.39 -4.43 2.10
C ILE A 122 7.09 -4.81 0.66
N THR A 123 5.94 -5.45 0.42
CA THR A 123 5.50 -5.92 -0.89
C THR A 123 3.98 -5.72 -1.03
N ASP A 124 3.53 -4.49 -0.83
CA ASP A 124 2.11 -4.15 -0.90
C ASP A 124 1.50 -4.47 -2.28
N HIS A 125 0.20 -4.75 -2.32
CA HIS A 125 -0.53 -5.12 -3.53
C HIS A 125 -0.54 -3.97 -4.54
N ALA A 126 0.17 -4.16 -5.64
CA ALA A 126 0.25 -3.32 -6.83
C ALA A 126 0.56 -1.84 -6.60
N ASN A 127 0.99 -1.43 -5.41
CA ASN A 127 1.28 -0.04 -5.10
C ASN A 127 2.56 0.13 -4.26
N LEU A 128 3.11 1.35 -4.27
CA LEU A 128 4.29 1.76 -3.52
C LEU A 128 3.99 2.90 -2.53
N MET A 129 2.72 3.08 -2.16
CA MET A 129 2.25 4.17 -1.30
C MET A 129 2.95 4.16 0.06
N GLY A 130 3.30 2.98 0.58
CA GLY A 130 4.00 2.78 1.84
C GLY A 130 5.52 2.99 1.80
N ALA A 131 6.15 2.98 0.62
CA ALA A 131 7.60 2.89 0.48
C ALA A 131 8.36 4.02 1.19
N PHE A 132 7.92 5.27 1.04
CA PHE A 132 8.56 6.42 1.71
C PHE A 132 8.43 6.33 3.23
N HIS A 133 7.24 5.99 3.73
CA HIS A 133 6.98 5.83 5.15
C HIS A 133 7.81 4.69 5.75
N PHE A 134 7.93 3.60 5.02
CA PHE A 134 8.72 2.44 5.42
C PHE A 134 10.22 2.77 5.53
N ILE A 135 10.83 3.32 4.48
CA ILE A 135 12.24 3.74 4.49
C ILE A 135 12.50 4.74 5.63
N LYS A 136 11.57 5.68 5.86
CA LYS A 136 11.67 6.64 6.97
C LYS A 136 11.58 5.95 8.34
N ALA A 137 10.69 4.98 8.51
CA ALA A 137 10.54 4.24 9.77
C ALA A 137 11.82 3.44 10.10
N VAL A 138 12.36 2.71 9.12
CA VAL A 138 13.64 2.00 9.26
C VAL A 138 14.78 2.98 9.52
N GLY A 139 14.86 4.09 8.77
CA GLY A 139 15.88 5.11 8.97
C GLY A 139 15.83 5.78 10.35
N ASN A 140 14.64 5.94 10.94
CA ASN A 140 14.50 6.44 12.30
C ASN A 140 15.01 5.41 13.33
N HIS A 141 14.70 4.12 13.16
CA HIS A 141 15.24 3.06 14.00
C HIS A 141 16.78 3.02 13.93
N ASN A 142 17.33 3.04 12.72
CA ASN A 142 18.76 2.93 12.49
C ASN A 142 19.58 4.12 13.02
N LYS A 143 18.98 5.29 13.27
CA LYS A 143 19.68 6.44 13.87
C LYS A 143 20.17 6.17 15.28
N ASP A 144 19.38 5.40 16.04
CA ASP A 144 19.62 5.12 17.45
C ASP A 144 20.20 3.70 17.66
N ALA A 145 20.25 2.88 16.61
CA ALA A 145 20.74 1.51 16.64
C ALA A 145 22.26 1.45 16.40
N VAL A 146 22.94 0.53 17.10
CA VAL A 146 24.34 0.16 16.79
C VAL A 146 24.41 -0.52 15.42
N GLU A 147 25.59 -0.55 14.78
CA GLU A 147 25.76 -1.01 13.39
C GLU A 147 25.21 -2.42 13.16
N GLU A 148 25.46 -3.33 14.11
CA GLU A 148 25.01 -4.73 14.04
C GLU A 148 23.47 -4.90 14.20
N ALA A 149 22.79 -3.89 14.75
CA ALA A 149 21.35 -3.87 14.95
C ALA A 149 20.61 -3.04 13.90
N GLN A 150 21.31 -2.51 12.89
CA GLN A 150 20.70 -1.77 11.80
C GLN A 150 19.92 -2.70 10.88
N ILE A 151 18.78 -2.23 10.40
CA ILE A 151 17.88 -2.97 9.52
C ILE A 151 17.99 -2.40 8.11
N LYS A 152 18.18 -3.26 7.10
CA LYS A 152 18.13 -2.89 5.68
C LYS A 152 16.68 -2.85 5.20
N PRO A 153 16.15 -1.71 4.72
CA PRO A 153 14.83 -1.65 4.12
C PRO A 153 14.86 -2.24 2.71
N ILE A 154 13.95 -3.17 2.43
CA ILE A 154 13.75 -3.74 1.10
C ILE A 154 12.39 -3.29 0.58
N VAL A 155 12.37 -2.61 -0.56
CA VAL A 155 11.13 -2.16 -1.19
C VAL A 155 10.79 -3.07 -2.36
N GLY A 156 9.60 -3.62 -2.31
CA GLY A 156 9.03 -4.45 -3.36
C GLY A 156 7.56 -4.11 -3.61
N CYS A 157 6.94 -4.90 -4.45
CA CYS A 157 5.52 -4.82 -4.78
C CYS A 157 5.02 -6.19 -5.26
N GLU A 158 3.84 -6.60 -4.80
CA GLU A 158 3.16 -7.78 -5.34
C GLU A 158 2.19 -7.33 -6.42
N PHE A 159 2.50 -7.63 -7.69
CA PHE A 159 1.67 -7.26 -8.83
C PHE A 159 0.71 -8.36 -9.25
N TYR A 160 -0.40 -7.96 -9.85
CA TYR A 160 -1.34 -8.82 -10.55
C TYR A 160 -0.92 -8.90 -12.02
N VAL A 161 -0.31 -10.01 -12.44
CA VAL A 161 0.21 -10.23 -13.79
C VAL A 161 -0.82 -11.01 -14.60
N CYS A 162 -1.53 -10.35 -15.50
CA CYS A 162 -2.58 -10.93 -16.35
C CYS A 162 -2.07 -11.24 -17.77
N GLU A 163 -2.96 -11.72 -18.63
CA GLU A 163 -2.63 -12.03 -20.04
C GLU A 163 -2.44 -10.74 -20.86
N ASP A 164 -3.38 -9.81 -20.76
CA ASP A 164 -3.35 -8.48 -21.37
C ASP A 164 -3.97 -7.47 -20.40
N HIS A 165 -3.16 -6.54 -19.90
CA HIS A 165 -3.60 -5.55 -18.92
C HIS A 165 -4.59 -4.52 -19.51
N LYS A 166 -4.63 -4.37 -20.84
CA LYS A 166 -5.53 -3.44 -21.53
C LYS A 166 -6.88 -4.07 -21.87
N ASP A 167 -6.97 -5.41 -21.87
CA ASP A 167 -8.25 -6.08 -22.11
C ASP A 167 -9.17 -5.92 -20.89
N LYS A 168 -10.26 -5.15 -21.06
CA LYS A 168 -11.32 -4.93 -20.07
C LYS A 168 -12.63 -5.61 -20.48
N THR A 169 -12.61 -6.48 -21.49
CA THR A 169 -13.80 -7.19 -21.99
C THR A 169 -14.16 -8.41 -21.15
N ARG A 170 -13.15 -9.05 -20.54
CA ARG A 170 -13.31 -10.19 -19.64
C ARG A 170 -12.57 -9.97 -18.33
N ARG A 171 -13.08 -10.51 -17.25
CA ARG A 171 -12.40 -10.46 -15.97
C ARG A 171 -11.20 -11.42 -15.96
N ASP A 172 -10.02 -10.87 -15.84
CA ASP A 172 -8.76 -11.54 -15.60
C ASP A 172 -8.01 -10.78 -14.52
N ASP A 173 -8.11 -11.24 -13.29
CA ASP A 173 -7.48 -10.59 -12.14
C ASP A 173 -5.94 -10.83 -12.12
N GLY A 174 -5.43 -11.71 -13.00
CA GLY A 174 -4.01 -12.06 -13.08
C GLY A 174 -3.50 -12.94 -11.94
N TYR A 175 -2.19 -13.15 -11.94
CA TYR A 175 -1.46 -13.91 -10.93
C TYR A 175 -0.67 -12.96 -10.03
N GLN A 176 -0.61 -13.25 -8.74
CA GLN A 176 0.15 -12.48 -7.76
C GLN A 176 1.63 -12.86 -7.81
N VAL A 177 2.47 -11.92 -8.21
CA VAL A 177 3.92 -12.13 -8.34
C VAL A 177 4.66 -11.03 -7.59
N VAL A 178 5.64 -11.41 -6.79
CA VAL A 178 6.41 -10.49 -5.95
C VAL A 178 7.67 -10.02 -6.67
N PHE A 179 7.87 -8.71 -6.69
CA PHE A 179 9.05 -8.06 -7.22
C PHE A 179 9.75 -7.25 -6.12
N LEU A 180 11.06 -7.39 -5.99
CA LEU A 180 11.89 -6.63 -5.04
C LEU A 180 12.88 -5.76 -5.83
N ALA A 181 13.00 -4.49 -5.45
CA ALA A 181 13.96 -3.57 -6.05
C ALA A 181 15.38 -3.84 -5.51
N LYS A 182 16.35 -4.07 -6.38
CA LYS A 182 17.76 -4.22 -5.99
C LYS A 182 18.41 -2.89 -5.60
N ASN A 183 17.91 -1.79 -6.13
CA ASN A 183 18.44 -0.45 -5.90
C ASN A 183 17.38 0.62 -6.25
N LYS A 184 17.77 1.89 -6.23
CA LYS A 184 16.87 3.01 -6.55
C LYS A 184 16.30 2.95 -7.97
N LYS A 185 17.04 2.44 -8.96
CA LYS A 185 16.56 2.28 -10.32
C LYS A 185 15.48 1.21 -10.40
N GLY A 186 15.66 0.08 -9.71
CA GLY A 186 14.62 -0.95 -9.54
C GLY A 186 13.34 -0.38 -8.89
N TYR A 187 13.48 0.47 -7.86
CA TYR A 187 12.31 1.17 -7.29
C TYR A 187 11.57 2.02 -8.33
N HIS A 188 12.29 2.78 -9.19
CA HIS A 188 11.64 3.55 -10.24
C HIS A 188 10.97 2.67 -11.29
N ASN A 189 11.52 1.49 -11.59
CA ASN A 189 10.87 0.50 -12.45
C ASN A 189 9.57 -0.01 -11.81
N LEU A 190 9.57 -0.36 -10.51
CA LEU A 190 8.34 -0.70 -9.79
C LEU A 190 7.31 0.44 -9.81
N ALA A 191 7.75 1.69 -9.65
CA ALA A 191 6.87 2.87 -9.71
C ALA A 191 6.22 3.04 -11.09
N LYS A 192 6.95 2.78 -12.16
CA LYS A 192 6.41 2.75 -13.54
C LYS A 192 5.39 1.63 -13.72
N MET A 193 5.73 0.40 -13.30
CA MET A 193 4.82 -0.75 -13.35
C MET A 193 3.53 -0.48 -12.56
N SER A 194 3.63 0.09 -11.35
CA SER A 194 2.48 0.46 -10.54
C SER A 194 1.63 1.53 -11.23
N SER A 195 2.25 2.54 -11.84
CA SER A 195 1.52 3.57 -12.57
C SER A 195 0.74 3.00 -13.75
N ILE A 196 1.36 2.12 -14.55
CA ILE A 196 0.69 1.43 -15.66
C ILE A 196 -0.45 0.56 -15.15
N ALA A 197 -0.24 -0.16 -14.04
CA ALA A 197 -1.27 -1.01 -13.44
C ALA A 197 -2.55 -0.22 -13.06
N TYR A 198 -2.37 0.98 -12.52
CA TYR A 198 -3.51 1.81 -12.10
C TYR A 198 -4.11 2.65 -13.24
N VAL A 199 -3.31 3.19 -14.14
CA VAL A 199 -3.78 4.09 -15.21
C VAL A 199 -4.36 3.29 -16.38
N ASP A 200 -3.60 2.32 -16.89
CA ASP A 200 -3.98 1.57 -18.09
C ASP A 200 -4.64 0.23 -17.74
N GLY A 201 -4.12 -0.45 -16.72
CA GLY A 201 -4.45 -1.84 -16.40
C GLY A 201 -5.56 -2.04 -15.39
N PHE A 202 -6.12 -0.99 -14.80
CA PHE A 202 -7.15 -1.14 -13.77
C PHE A 202 -8.45 -1.70 -14.32
N TYR A 203 -8.79 -2.90 -13.87
CA TYR A 203 -10.09 -3.53 -14.11
C TYR A 203 -10.36 -4.54 -12.99
N TYR A 204 -11.20 -4.18 -12.02
CA TYR A 204 -11.39 -4.78 -10.70
C TYR A 204 -10.15 -4.70 -9.79
N VAL A 205 -8.96 -5.01 -10.30
CA VAL A 205 -7.66 -4.87 -9.63
C VAL A 205 -6.67 -4.16 -10.58
N PRO A 206 -5.63 -3.51 -10.06
CA PRO A 206 -4.59 -2.91 -10.89
C PRO A 206 -3.67 -4.00 -11.47
N ARG A 207 -3.66 -4.18 -12.79
CA ARG A 207 -3.00 -5.27 -13.50
C ARG A 207 -1.87 -4.80 -14.38
N ILE A 208 -0.87 -5.63 -14.52
CA ILE A 208 0.17 -5.54 -15.57
C ILE A 208 0.18 -6.85 -16.36
N ASP A 209 0.92 -6.89 -17.45
CA ASP A 209 1.15 -8.10 -18.23
C ASP A 209 2.64 -8.39 -18.43
N ARG A 210 2.95 -9.49 -19.10
CA ARG A 210 4.33 -9.89 -19.39
C ARG A 210 5.10 -8.90 -20.25
N GLN A 211 4.44 -8.07 -21.05
CA GLN A 211 5.10 -7.03 -21.86
C GLN A 211 5.61 -5.91 -20.95
N VAL A 212 4.77 -5.47 -20.00
CA VAL A 212 5.16 -4.47 -18.98
C VAL A 212 6.30 -5.01 -18.11
N VAL A 213 6.21 -6.28 -17.67
CA VAL A 213 7.31 -6.94 -16.94
C VAL A 213 8.61 -6.92 -17.74
N ALA A 214 8.59 -7.32 -19.02
CA ALA A 214 9.79 -7.35 -19.85
C ALA A 214 10.40 -5.96 -20.07
N MET A 215 9.56 -4.92 -20.13
CA MET A 215 9.99 -3.53 -20.33
C MET A 215 10.73 -2.96 -19.12
N TYR A 216 10.34 -3.36 -17.90
CA TYR A 216 10.82 -2.79 -16.63
C TYR A 216 11.53 -3.80 -15.72
N LYS A 217 11.99 -4.93 -16.26
CA LYS A 217 12.58 -6.04 -15.48
C LYS A 217 13.92 -5.73 -14.81
N ASP A 218 14.66 -4.75 -15.32
CA ASP A 218 16.02 -4.48 -14.87
C ASP A 218 16.06 -4.04 -13.40
N ASP A 219 17.10 -4.45 -12.70
CA ASP A 219 17.31 -4.15 -11.27
C ASP A 219 16.19 -4.66 -10.34
N LEU A 220 15.50 -5.74 -10.75
CA LEU A 220 14.47 -6.41 -9.96
C LEU A 220 14.85 -7.85 -9.64
N ILE A 221 14.41 -8.32 -8.47
CA ILE A 221 14.37 -9.72 -8.07
C ILE A 221 12.91 -10.15 -8.08
N VAL A 222 12.62 -11.39 -8.51
CA VAL A 222 11.27 -11.92 -8.61
C VAL A 222 11.12 -13.21 -7.82
N LEU A 223 10.01 -13.31 -7.05
CA LEU A 223 9.60 -14.50 -6.33
C LEU A 223 8.33 -15.06 -6.99
N THR A 224 8.16 -16.40 -6.97
CA THR A 224 7.00 -17.06 -7.59
C THR A 224 5.64 -16.66 -7.00
N GLY A 225 5.62 -16.04 -5.83
CA GLY A 225 4.40 -15.62 -5.14
C GLY A 225 3.74 -16.72 -4.32
N ASN A 226 2.58 -16.40 -3.76
CA ASN A 226 1.75 -17.28 -2.94
C ASN A 226 0.95 -18.28 -3.82
N LEU A 227 -0.08 -18.94 -3.27
CA LEU A 227 -0.94 -19.88 -4.03
C LEU A 227 -1.69 -19.24 -5.22
N TYR A 228 -1.77 -17.90 -5.26
CA TYR A 228 -2.30 -17.14 -6.39
C TYR A 228 -1.20 -16.70 -7.37
N GLY A 229 0.08 -17.02 -7.11
CA GLY A 229 1.19 -16.85 -8.05
C GLY A 229 1.00 -17.71 -9.30
N GLU A 230 1.62 -17.30 -10.42
CA GLU A 230 1.38 -18.00 -11.69
C GLU A 230 1.76 -19.48 -11.64
N VAL A 231 2.96 -19.79 -11.12
CA VAL A 231 3.45 -21.17 -11.06
C VAL A 231 2.65 -22.01 -10.05
N PRO A 232 2.48 -21.58 -8.77
CA PRO A 232 1.68 -22.34 -7.80
C PRO A 232 0.22 -22.53 -8.23
N SER A 233 -0.40 -21.48 -8.76
CA SER A 233 -1.79 -21.56 -9.23
C SER A 233 -1.97 -22.54 -10.39
N LYS A 234 -1.02 -22.60 -11.33
CA LYS A 234 -1.05 -23.55 -12.44
C LYS A 234 -0.83 -24.98 -11.97
N ILE A 235 0.03 -25.23 -10.97
CA ILE A 235 0.18 -26.56 -10.34
C ILE A 235 -1.18 -27.06 -9.82
N LEU A 236 -1.90 -26.18 -9.13
CA LEU A 236 -3.16 -26.56 -8.46
C LEU A 236 -4.35 -26.69 -9.41
N ASN A 237 -4.43 -25.87 -10.46
CA ASN A 237 -5.64 -25.69 -11.26
C ASN A 237 -5.51 -26.19 -12.71
N LEU A 238 -4.30 -26.24 -13.29
CA LEU A 238 -4.09 -26.58 -14.70
C LEU A 238 -3.23 -27.85 -14.89
N GLY A 239 -2.18 -28.00 -14.10
CA GLY A 239 -1.27 -29.13 -14.12
C GLY A 239 0.20 -28.75 -14.20
N ASN A 240 1.07 -29.75 -13.93
CA ASN A 240 2.51 -29.54 -13.75
C ASN A 240 3.19 -29.03 -15.04
N ARG A 241 2.73 -29.46 -16.23
CA ARG A 241 3.31 -28.99 -17.49
C ARG A 241 3.14 -27.50 -17.70
N GLN A 242 1.93 -26.97 -17.48
CA GLN A 242 1.64 -25.53 -17.62
C GLN A 242 2.36 -24.71 -16.55
N ALA A 243 2.55 -25.28 -15.36
CA ALA A 243 3.34 -24.66 -14.31
C ALA A 243 4.83 -24.61 -14.66
N GLU A 244 5.37 -25.67 -15.25
CA GLU A 244 6.76 -25.75 -15.72
C GLU A 244 7.03 -24.75 -16.84
N GLU A 245 6.13 -24.64 -17.83
CA GLU A 245 6.21 -23.65 -18.91
C GLU A 245 6.23 -22.22 -18.35
N ALA A 246 5.42 -21.93 -17.34
CA ALA A 246 5.43 -20.63 -16.66
C ALA A 246 6.74 -20.39 -15.91
N LEU A 247 7.21 -21.35 -15.13
CA LEU A 247 8.47 -21.26 -14.39
C LEU A 247 9.66 -21.02 -15.33
N GLN A 248 9.71 -21.73 -16.46
CA GLN A 248 10.75 -21.53 -17.48
C GLN A 248 10.71 -20.11 -18.07
N TRP A 249 9.52 -19.54 -18.29
CA TRP A 249 9.38 -18.17 -18.77
C TRP A 249 9.96 -17.16 -17.76
N TRP A 250 9.59 -17.29 -16.46
CA TRP A 250 10.11 -16.42 -15.41
C TRP A 250 11.62 -16.57 -15.23
N HIS A 251 12.12 -17.79 -15.19
CA HIS A 251 13.55 -18.06 -15.09
C HIS A 251 14.32 -17.55 -16.31
N GLY A 252 13.79 -17.73 -17.53
CA GLY A 252 14.40 -17.17 -18.74
C GLY A 252 14.45 -15.64 -18.77
N MET A 253 13.47 -14.97 -18.11
CA MET A 253 13.38 -13.51 -18.04
C MET A 253 14.34 -12.90 -17.00
N PHE A 254 14.49 -13.53 -15.82
CA PHE A 254 15.21 -12.97 -14.67
C PHE A 254 16.49 -13.74 -14.31
N GLY A 255 16.70 -14.95 -14.82
CA GLY A 255 17.91 -15.74 -14.57
C GLY A 255 18.18 -15.92 -13.08
N ALA A 256 19.37 -15.50 -12.63
CA ALA A 256 19.80 -15.62 -11.25
C ALA A 256 19.03 -14.72 -10.25
N ASP A 257 18.17 -13.82 -10.72
CA ASP A 257 17.32 -12.97 -9.90
C ASP A 257 15.87 -13.51 -9.78
N PHE A 258 15.64 -14.74 -10.23
CA PHE A 258 14.38 -15.46 -10.03
C PHE A 258 14.53 -16.50 -8.93
N TYR A 259 13.57 -16.52 -8.00
CA TYR A 259 13.54 -17.43 -6.86
C TYR A 259 12.20 -18.16 -6.75
N VAL A 260 12.24 -19.44 -6.42
CA VAL A 260 11.06 -20.21 -6.08
C VAL A 260 10.74 -19.99 -4.60
N GLU A 261 9.60 -19.37 -4.35
CA GLU A 261 9.11 -19.03 -3.02
C GLU A 261 8.31 -20.18 -2.42
N LEU A 262 8.60 -20.52 -1.18
CA LEU A 262 7.91 -21.56 -0.43
C LEU A 262 7.29 -20.98 0.83
N MET A 263 6.03 -21.35 1.07
CA MET A 263 5.24 -20.96 2.24
C MET A 263 4.70 -22.17 2.97
N ARG A 264 4.54 -22.05 4.29
CA ARG A 264 4.05 -23.14 5.15
C ARG A 264 3.08 -22.60 6.21
N HIS A 265 1.86 -22.28 5.79
CA HIS A 265 0.76 -21.92 6.70
C HIS A 265 -0.09 -23.15 7.11
N GLY A 266 0.36 -24.36 6.77
CA GLY A 266 -0.32 -25.61 7.11
C GLY A 266 -1.52 -25.94 6.22
N GLN A 267 -1.56 -25.41 5.00
CA GLN A 267 -2.60 -25.72 4.02
C GLN A 267 -2.18 -26.93 3.15
N GLU A 268 -3.12 -27.82 2.83
CA GLU A 268 -2.86 -28.97 1.95
C GLU A 268 -2.49 -28.52 0.53
N ASP A 269 -3.08 -27.42 0.03
CA ASP A 269 -2.75 -26.87 -1.28
C ASP A 269 -1.31 -26.33 -1.32
N GLU A 270 -0.82 -25.71 -0.23
CA GLU A 270 0.59 -25.32 -0.13
C GLU A 270 1.53 -26.52 -0.16
N LYS A 271 1.17 -27.59 0.55
CA LYS A 271 1.97 -28.83 0.56
C LYS A 271 2.10 -29.42 -0.85
N ARG A 272 0.96 -29.55 -1.57
CA ARG A 272 0.94 -30.02 -2.96
C ARG A 272 1.76 -29.12 -3.89
N ALA A 273 1.59 -27.80 -3.78
CA ALA A 273 2.34 -26.86 -4.60
C ALA A 273 3.83 -26.93 -4.30
N ASN A 274 4.22 -26.96 -3.02
CA ASN A 274 5.62 -27.03 -2.59
C ASN A 274 6.34 -28.29 -3.08
N GLU A 275 5.69 -29.45 -3.06
CA GLU A 275 6.28 -30.70 -3.57
C GLU A 275 6.70 -30.57 -5.05
N VAL A 276 5.85 -29.97 -5.88
CA VAL A 276 6.16 -29.74 -7.29
C VAL A 276 7.17 -28.61 -7.48
N LEU A 277 7.01 -27.51 -6.74
CA LEU A 277 7.93 -26.36 -6.79
C LEU A 277 9.37 -26.76 -6.43
N ILE A 278 9.56 -27.55 -5.37
CA ILE A 278 10.87 -28.07 -4.97
C ILE A 278 11.48 -28.95 -6.08
N SER A 279 10.67 -29.82 -6.69
CA SER A 279 11.12 -30.68 -7.80
C SER A 279 11.56 -29.85 -9.01
N LEU A 280 10.74 -28.86 -9.41
CA LEU A 280 11.06 -27.97 -10.54
C LEU A 280 12.27 -27.08 -10.24
N ALA A 281 12.36 -26.52 -9.04
CA ALA A 281 13.51 -25.73 -8.62
C ALA A 281 14.81 -26.50 -8.71
N LYS A 282 14.81 -27.76 -8.27
CA LYS A 282 15.97 -28.66 -8.38
C LYS A 282 16.29 -28.99 -9.84
N GLN A 283 15.29 -29.23 -10.66
CA GLN A 283 15.46 -29.58 -12.09
C GLN A 283 16.12 -28.44 -12.87
N TYR A 284 15.75 -27.19 -12.56
CA TYR A 284 16.20 -25.98 -13.27
C TYR A 284 17.28 -25.20 -12.51
N GLU A 285 17.80 -25.74 -11.41
CA GLU A 285 18.82 -25.12 -10.55
C GLU A 285 18.42 -23.71 -10.04
N ILE A 286 17.10 -23.52 -9.76
CA ILE A 286 16.57 -22.25 -9.26
C ILE A 286 16.61 -22.26 -7.73
N PRO A 287 17.15 -21.21 -7.07
CA PRO A 287 17.21 -21.17 -5.62
C PRO A 287 15.83 -21.09 -4.99
N LEU A 288 15.63 -21.86 -3.92
CA LEU A 288 14.44 -21.82 -3.06
C LEU A 288 14.56 -20.70 -2.04
N ILE A 289 13.44 -20.08 -1.69
CA ILE A 289 13.36 -19.03 -0.65
C ILE A 289 12.18 -19.29 0.28
N ALA A 290 12.40 -19.22 1.59
CA ALA A 290 11.34 -19.34 2.59
C ALA A 290 10.71 -17.98 2.89
N THR A 291 9.39 -17.87 2.84
CA THR A 291 8.63 -16.67 3.22
C THR A 291 7.38 -17.02 4.02
N ASN A 292 6.67 -16.01 4.54
CA ASN A 292 5.44 -16.22 5.28
C ASN A 292 4.24 -15.40 4.76
N ASN A 293 4.37 -14.61 3.70
CA ASN A 293 3.27 -13.79 3.13
C ASN A 293 2.40 -13.13 4.22
N THR A 294 2.98 -12.15 4.93
CA THR A 294 2.36 -11.61 6.15
C THR A 294 1.37 -10.49 5.87
N TYR A 295 0.32 -10.39 6.70
CA TYR A 295 -0.73 -9.37 6.60
C TYR A 295 -0.99 -8.64 7.91
N TYR A 296 -0.44 -9.12 9.02
CA TYR A 296 -0.53 -8.51 10.35
C TYR A 296 0.75 -8.77 11.13
N ALA A 297 1.05 -7.91 12.10
CA ALA A 297 2.34 -7.92 12.77
C ALA A 297 2.48 -9.07 13.77
N THR A 298 1.45 -9.34 14.57
CA THR A 298 1.47 -10.38 15.60
C THR A 298 0.29 -11.34 15.46
N LYS A 299 0.41 -12.53 15.99
CA LYS A 299 -0.62 -13.60 15.89
C LYS A 299 -1.96 -13.18 16.49
N GLU A 300 -1.94 -12.35 17.52
CA GLU A 300 -3.12 -11.83 18.22
C GLU A 300 -3.97 -10.92 17.34
N GLU A 301 -3.37 -10.28 16.34
CA GLU A 301 -4.05 -9.36 15.40
C GLU A 301 -4.87 -10.10 14.33
N ALA A 302 -4.78 -11.43 14.25
CA ALA A 302 -5.46 -12.23 13.23
C ALA A 302 -6.98 -12.01 13.19
N ASN A 303 -7.63 -11.82 14.36
CA ASN A 303 -9.07 -11.57 14.42
C ASN A 303 -9.44 -10.17 13.89
N ALA A 304 -8.64 -9.15 14.23
CA ALA A 304 -8.82 -7.79 13.69
C ALA A 304 -8.60 -7.75 12.18
N HIS A 305 -7.61 -8.50 11.69
CA HIS A 305 -7.39 -8.66 10.26
C HIS A 305 -8.57 -9.32 9.54
N ASP A 306 -9.15 -10.39 10.11
CA ASP A 306 -10.35 -11.03 9.54
C ASP A 306 -11.55 -10.06 9.50
N ILE A 307 -11.71 -9.22 10.53
CA ILE A 307 -12.72 -8.14 10.54
C ILE A 307 -12.45 -7.12 9.43
N LEU A 308 -11.18 -6.77 9.20
CA LEU A 308 -10.81 -5.86 8.11
C LEU A 308 -11.18 -6.41 6.73
N LEU A 309 -10.95 -7.72 6.50
CA LEU A 309 -11.37 -8.40 5.26
C LEU A 309 -12.89 -8.39 5.10
N CYS A 310 -13.64 -8.61 6.18
CA CYS A 310 -15.11 -8.49 6.18
C CYS A 310 -15.57 -7.07 5.81
N LEU A 311 -14.87 -6.04 6.29
CA LEU A 311 -15.16 -4.65 5.93
C LEU A 311 -14.95 -4.37 4.44
N LYS A 312 -13.89 -4.96 3.85
CA LYS A 312 -13.60 -4.86 2.42
C LYS A 312 -14.72 -5.45 1.56
N GLU A 313 -15.20 -6.63 1.94
CA GLU A 313 -16.21 -7.40 1.19
C GLU A 313 -17.65 -6.98 1.55
N GLY A 314 -17.85 -6.17 2.58
CA GLY A 314 -19.18 -5.78 3.09
C GLY A 314 -19.90 -6.91 3.85
N GLU A 315 -19.16 -7.91 4.31
CA GLU A 315 -19.68 -9.13 4.94
C GLU A 315 -19.67 -9.08 6.47
N LYS A 316 -20.37 -10.02 7.08
CA LYS A 316 -20.33 -10.29 8.53
C LYS A 316 -19.27 -11.36 8.83
N GLN A 317 -18.66 -11.30 10.00
CA GLN A 317 -17.70 -12.31 10.41
C GLN A 317 -18.37 -13.70 10.56
N ALA A 318 -19.64 -13.73 10.92
CA ALA A 318 -20.42 -14.96 11.03
C ALA A 318 -20.65 -15.69 9.69
N THR A 319 -20.49 -14.99 8.53
CA THR A 319 -20.53 -15.63 7.21
C THR A 319 -19.36 -16.59 7.07
N PRO A 320 -19.59 -17.87 6.69
CA PRO A 320 -18.52 -18.86 6.59
C PRO A 320 -17.45 -18.48 5.56
N ILE A 321 -16.17 -18.74 5.87
CA ILE A 321 -15.07 -18.59 4.91
C ILE A 321 -15.15 -19.70 3.87
N GLY A 322 -15.08 -19.34 2.58
CA GLY A 322 -15.13 -20.28 1.47
C GLY A 322 -15.25 -19.61 0.12
N ARG A 323 -15.69 -20.37 -0.88
CA ARG A 323 -15.90 -19.89 -2.26
C ARG A 323 -17.36 -20.11 -2.69
N GLY A 324 -17.89 -19.18 -3.48
CA GLY A 324 -19.24 -19.25 -4.01
C GLY A 324 -20.27 -18.53 -3.15
N ARG A 325 -21.55 -18.65 -3.55
CA ARG A 325 -22.66 -17.93 -2.91
C ARG A 325 -22.86 -18.38 -1.45
N GLY A 326 -22.94 -17.43 -0.54
CA GLY A 326 -23.12 -17.67 0.91
C GLY A 326 -21.82 -17.88 1.67
N PHE A 327 -20.68 -17.68 1.02
CA PHE A 327 -19.35 -17.68 1.63
C PHE A 327 -18.67 -16.34 1.46
N ARG A 328 -17.75 -16.02 2.36
CA ARG A 328 -16.89 -14.83 2.28
C ARG A 328 -15.44 -15.20 2.11
N TYR A 329 -14.66 -14.25 1.64
CA TYR A 329 -13.21 -14.36 1.66
C TYR A 329 -12.67 -14.24 3.10
N GLY A 330 -11.62 -14.96 3.40
CA GLY A 330 -10.91 -14.93 4.68
C GLY A 330 -9.77 -15.95 4.68
N PHE A 331 -8.87 -15.82 5.63
CA PHE A 331 -7.74 -16.74 5.77
C PHE A 331 -8.15 -17.99 6.55
N PRO A 332 -7.58 -19.16 6.22
CA PRO A 332 -7.99 -20.42 6.82
C PRO A 332 -7.50 -20.58 8.28
N ASN A 333 -6.49 -19.81 8.69
CA ASN A 333 -5.87 -19.86 10.02
C ASN A 333 -5.18 -18.55 10.38
N GLN A 334 -4.44 -18.52 11.50
CA GLN A 334 -3.78 -17.32 12.06
C GLN A 334 -2.27 -17.26 11.77
N GLU A 335 -1.79 -17.94 10.74
CA GLU A 335 -0.34 -18.12 10.51
C GLU A 335 0.30 -17.01 9.64
N TYR A 336 -0.44 -15.95 9.28
CA TYR A 336 -0.01 -14.89 8.35
C TYR A 336 0.57 -13.66 9.06
N TYR A 337 1.19 -13.85 10.23
CA TYR A 337 1.88 -12.81 10.98
C TYR A 337 3.39 -12.80 10.69
N ILE A 338 4.07 -11.75 11.14
CA ILE A 338 5.53 -11.66 11.05
C ILE A 338 6.12 -12.59 12.11
N LYS A 339 6.40 -13.85 11.72
CA LYS A 339 6.98 -14.88 12.59
C LYS A 339 8.40 -14.50 13.00
N SER A 340 8.83 -14.94 14.17
CA SER A 340 10.22 -14.82 14.60
C SER A 340 11.19 -15.61 13.69
N SER A 341 12.46 -15.21 13.68
CA SER A 341 13.51 -15.93 12.98
C SER A 341 13.55 -17.41 13.39
N GLU A 342 13.36 -17.68 14.67
CA GLU A 342 13.35 -19.04 15.22
C GLU A 342 12.16 -19.86 14.73
N GLU A 343 10.93 -19.30 14.76
CA GLU A 343 9.74 -19.96 14.23
C GLU A 343 9.92 -20.34 12.76
N MET A 344 10.46 -19.46 11.95
CA MET A 344 10.69 -19.73 10.53
C MET A 344 11.77 -20.79 10.31
N LYS A 345 12.87 -20.78 11.07
CA LYS A 345 13.91 -21.81 11.02
C LYS A 345 13.39 -23.20 11.42
N ILE A 346 12.54 -23.26 12.44
CA ILE A 346 11.87 -24.50 12.85
C ILE A 346 10.93 -24.97 11.72
N LEU A 347 10.16 -24.07 11.13
CA LEU A 347 9.18 -24.37 10.09
C LEU A 347 9.82 -24.95 8.82
N PHE A 348 11.06 -24.52 8.50
CA PHE A 348 11.82 -24.97 7.32
C PHE A 348 13.02 -25.86 7.69
N LYS A 349 13.02 -26.46 8.86
CA LYS A 349 14.14 -27.27 9.35
C LYS A 349 14.52 -28.42 8.41
N ASP A 350 13.54 -29.03 7.74
CA ASP A 350 13.72 -30.12 6.76
C ASP A 350 14.22 -29.63 5.38
N LEU A 351 14.21 -28.31 5.14
CA LEU A 351 14.60 -27.68 3.88
C LEU A 351 15.43 -26.41 4.15
N PRO A 352 16.59 -26.56 4.84
CA PRO A 352 17.37 -25.42 5.34
C PRO A 352 17.89 -24.49 4.24
N GLU A 353 18.12 -25.01 3.02
CA GLU A 353 18.55 -24.20 1.88
C GLU A 353 17.58 -23.06 1.56
N ALA A 354 16.29 -23.22 1.79
CA ALA A 354 15.29 -22.16 1.56
C ALA A 354 15.48 -20.95 2.52
N VAL A 355 16.07 -21.17 3.70
CA VAL A 355 16.46 -20.11 4.64
C VAL A 355 17.86 -19.58 4.33
N LEU A 356 18.81 -20.47 4.05
CA LEU A 356 20.21 -20.09 3.78
C LEU A 356 20.36 -19.22 2.53
N ASN A 357 19.52 -19.39 1.52
CA ASN A 357 19.54 -18.56 0.30
C ASN A 357 19.07 -17.11 0.53
N ILE A 358 18.45 -16.80 1.67
CA ILE A 358 17.99 -15.43 1.99
C ILE A 358 19.17 -14.47 2.05
N GLU A 359 20.29 -14.86 2.67
CA GLU A 359 21.48 -14.02 2.79
C GLU A 359 22.00 -13.61 1.40
N ALA A 360 22.18 -14.58 0.49
CA ALA A 360 22.62 -14.31 -0.88
C ALA A 360 21.66 -13.43 -1.68
N LEU A 361 20.35 -13.49 -1.37
CA LEU A 361 19.35 -12.62 -1.99
C LEU A 361 19.47 -11.18 -1.48
N ILE A 362 19.55 -10.97 -0.16
CA ILE A 362 19.60 -9.63 0.43
C ILE A 362 20.93 -8.91 0.12
N ASP A 363 22.00 -9.65 -0.16
CA ASP A 363 23.30 -9.10 -0.56
C ASP A 363 23.24 -8.44 -1.96
N LYS A 364 22.28 -8.83 -2.81
CA LYS A 364 22.04 -8.19 -4.10
C LYS A 364 21.32 -6.85 -3.98
N ILE A 365 20.84 -6.49 -2.78
CA ILE A 365 19.99 -5.32 -2.57
C ILE A 365 20.81 -4.20 -1.90
N GLU A 366 20.87 -3.07 -2.58
CA GLU A 366 21.48 -1.84 -2.10
C GLU A 366 20.42 -0.93 -1.46
N PRO A 367 20.63 -0.45 -0.22
CA PRO A 367 19.71 0.49 0.40
C PRO A 367 19.76 1.85 -0.32
N PHE A 368 18.62 2.50 -0.45
CA PHE A 368 18.51 3.79 -1.11
C PHE A 368 17.60 4.76 -0.35
N LYS A 369 17.75 6.05 -0.64
CA LYS A 369 16.93 7.13 -0.06
C LYS A 369 15.94 7.63 -1.11
N LEU A 370 14.67 7.82 -0.70
CA LEU A 370 13.62 8.45 -1.51
C LEU A 370 13.51 9.95 -1.24
N ALA A 371 13.93 10.39 -0.04
CA ALA A 371 14.02 11.82 0.26
C ALA A 371 15.01 12.50 -0.69
N ARG A 372 14.60 13.61 -1.24
CA ARG A 372 15.38 14.45 -2.17
C ARG A 372 15.11 15.92 -1.93
N GLU A 373 15.92 16.78 -2.51
CA GLU A 373 15.68 18.21 -2.55
C GLU A 373 14.42 18.54 -3.35
N VAL A 374 13.88 19.74 -3.09
CA VAL A 374 12.70 20.24 -3.81
C VAL A 374 13.05 20.39 -5.29
N LEU A 375 12.21 19.82 -6.15
CA LEU A 375 12.28 20.00 -7.59
C LEU A 375 11.16 20.92 -8.03
N LEU A 376 11.52 21.99 -8.74
CA LEU A 376 10.56 22.89 -9.35
C LEU A 376 10.56 22.68 -10.86
N PRO A 377 9.41 22.77 -11.55
CA PRO A 377 9.37 22.84 -12.99
C PRO A 377 10.07 24.13 -13.47
N LYS A 378 10.67 24.09 -14.64
CA LYS A 378 11.25 25.29 -15.25
C LYS A 378 10.13 26.21 -15.71
N PHE A 379 10.21 27.48 -15.31
CA PHE A 379 9.30 28.49 -15.82
C PHE A 379 9.80 29.01 -17.17
N GLY A 380 8.94 29.08 -18.18
CA GLY A 380 9.29 29.66 -19.49
C GLY A 380 9.43 31.18 -19.39
N ILE A 381 10.65 31.69 -19.52
CA ILE A 381 10.94 33.13 -19.49
C ILE A 381 11.17 33.65 -20.93
N PRO A 382 10.88 34.95 -21.21
CA PRO A 382 11.14 35.57 -22.50
C PRO A 382 12.65 35.57 -22.83
N GLU A 383 12.98 35.46 -24.12
CA GLU A 383 14.37 35.41 -24.62
C GLU A 383 15.27 36.56 -24.11
N ALA A 384 14.70 37.75 -23.95
CA ALA A 384 15.41 38.94 -23.43
C ALA A 384 16.02 38.76 -22.04
N TYR A 385 15.53 37.78 -21.25
CA TYR A 385 16.01 37.51 -19.90
C TYR A 385 16.85 36.25 -19.79
N LEU A 386 17.03 35.49 -20.90
CA LEU A 386 17.91 34.33 -20.92
C LEU A 386 19.37 34.76 -20.71
N VAL A 387 20.06 34.04 -19.82
CA VAL A 387 21.46 34.31 -19.51
C VAL A 387 22.33 33.21 -20.14
N PRO A 388 23.36 33.56 -20.93
CA PRO A 388 24.32 32.56 -21.44
C PRO A 388 25.00 31.82 -20.27
N ASN A 389 25.17 30.49 -20.45
CA ASN A 389 25.78 29.61 -19.42
C ASN A 389 25.00 29.52 -18.10
N ASP A 390 23.66 29.59 -18.14
CA ASP A 390 22.76 29.37 -17.02
C ASP A 390 22.06 28.00 -17.19
N PRO A 391 22.71 26.88 -16.81
CA PRO A 391 22.19 25.54 -17.07
C PRO A 391 20.88 25.25 -16.33
N ASP A 392 20.69 25.86 -15.15
CA ASP A 392 19.52 25.68 -14.32
C ASP A 392 18.39 26.68 -14.64
N GLY A 393 18.68 27.73 -15.43
CA GLY A 393 17.75 28.78 -15.79
C GLY A 393 17.46 29.79 -14.67
N LYS A 394 18.10 29.66 -13.52
CA LYS A 394 17.79 30.45 -12.30
C LYS A 394 18.19 31.90 -12.41
N LEU A 395 19.29 32.22 -13.10
CA LEU A 395 19.70 33.60 -13.32
C LEU A 395 18.70 34.33 -14.21
N GLY A 396 18.26 33.67 -15.28
CA GLY A 396 17.21 34.20 -16.14
C GLY A 396 15.88 34.41 -15.40
N GLU A 397 15.44 33.41 -14.61
CA GLU A 397 14.25 33.54 -13.77
C GLU A 397 14.36 34.71 -12.78
N ASN A 398 15.54 34.91 -12.14
CA ASN A 398 15.79 36.03 -11.25
C ASN A 398 15.65 37.40 -11.95
N ASN A 399 16.24 37.51 -13.15
CA ASN A 399 16.16 38.75 -13.92
C ASN A 399 14.72 39.05 -14.33
N PHE A 400 13.99 38.07 -14.75
CA PHE A 400 12.58 38.23 -15.12
C PHE A 400 11.69 38.54 -13.91
N LEU A 401 11.89 37.86 -12.79
CA LEU A 401 11.19 38.15 -11.54
C LEU A 401 11.41 39.59 -11.07
N ARG A 402 12.69 40.02 -11.13
CA ARG A 402 13.05 41.42 -10.79
C ARG A 402 12.31 42.42 -11.68
N TYR A 403 12.33 42.21 -12.99
CA TYR A 403 11.61 43.05 -13.95
C TYR A 403 10.12 43.13 -13.62
N LEU A 404 9.44 41.98 -13.46
CA LEU A 404 8.01 41.97 -13.15
C LEU A 404 7.68 42.62 -11.83
N THR A 405 8.55 42.48 -10.81
CA THR A 405 8.38 43.09 -9.50
C THR A 405 8.42 44.62 -9.59
N TYR A 406 9.40 45.17 -10.31
CA TYR A 406 9.51 46.64 -10.48
C TYR A 406 8.39 47.21 -11.37
N GLU A 407 7.97 46.50 -12.41
CA GLU A 407 6.80 46.90 -13.21
C GLU A 407 5.51 46.86 -12.38
N GLY A 408 5.39 45.91 -11.48
CA GLY A 408 4.29 45.82 -10.52
C GLY A 408 4.36 46.94 -9.48
N ALA A 409 5.54 47.20 -8.96
CA ALA A 409 5.76 48.28 -7.97
C ALA A 409 5.35 49.66 -8.50
N LYS A 410 5.69 49.98 -9.74
CA LYS A 410 5.23 51.23 -10.42
C LYS A 410 3.70 51.34 -10.51
N LYS A 411 2.98 50.21 -10.49
CA LYS A 411 1.50 50.19 -10.54
C LYS A 411 0.85 50.19 -9.16
N ARG A 412 1.56 49.76 -8.14
CA ARG A 412 1.07 49.63 -6.76
C ARG A 412 1.37 50.85 -5.91
N TYR A 413 2.53 51.50 -6.13
CA TYR A 413 2.99 52.65 -5.37
C TYR A 413 2.97 53.93 -6.23
N ALA A 414 2.42 55.01 -5.70
CA ALA A 414 2.41 56.29 -6.40
C ALA A 414 3.84 56.84 -6.62
N THR A 415 4.73 56.56 -5.67
CA THR A 415 6.17 56.95 -5.72
C THR A 415 6.98 55.80 -5.13
N LEU A 416 8.03 55.37 -5.81
CA LEU A 416 8.99 54.44 -5.25
C LEU A 416 9.99 55.19 -4.38
N THR A 417 9.82 55.10 -3.07
CA THR A 417 10.74 55.64 -2.10
C THR A 417 11.98 54.76 -1.94
N ASP A 418 13.05 55.28 -1.33
CA ASP A 418 14.25 54.47 -1.03
C ASP A 418 13.89 53.26 -0.15
N GLU A 419 13.02 53.45 0.86
CA GLU A 419 12.55 52.39 1.74
C GLU A 419 11.86 51.25 0.96
N ILE A 420 10.97 51.56 0.01
CA ILE A 420 10.30 50.57 -0.83
C ILE A 420 11.31 49.83 -1.70
N THR A 421 12.25 50.57 -2.30
CA THR A 421 13.26 50.01 -3.20
C THR A 421 14.24 49.11 -2.44
N GLU A 422 14.74 49.53 -1.27
CA GLU A 422 15.59 48.72 -0.42
C GLU A 422 14.89 47.42 0.03
N ARG A 423 13.62 47.51 0.39
CA ARG A 423 12.82 46.34 0.77
C ARG A 423 12.62 45.38 -0.40
N ILE A 424 12.31 45.86 -1.61
CA ILE A 424 12.19 45.03 -2.82
C ILE A 424 13.52 44.34 -3.11
N ASP A 425 14.63 45.07 -3.11
CA ASP A 425 15.96 44.53 -3.42
C ASP A 425 16.41 43.50 -2.38
N PHE A 426 16.12 43.73 -1.11
CA PHE A 426 16.37 42.77 -0.04
C PHE A 426 15.59 41.46 -0.27
N GLU A 427 14.28 41.54 -0.48
CA GLU A 427 13.45 40.35 -0.69
C GLU A 427 13.86 39.56 -1.95
N LEU A 428 14.10 40.24 -3.09
CA LEU A 428 14.60 39.62 -4.31
C LEU A 428 15.94 38.92 -4.11
N SER A 429 16.85 39.53 -3.32
CA SER A 429 18.14 38.92 -3.00
C SER A 429 17.99 37.62 -2.19
N VAL A 430 17.06 37.57 -1.23
CA VAL A 430 16.76 36.39 -0.43
C VAL A 430 16.10 35.32 -1.29
N ILE A 431 15.11 35.66 -2.14
CA ILE A 431 14.43 34.73 -3.05
C ILE A 431 15.45 34.13 -4.02
N ALA A 432 16.38 34.91 -4.56
CA ALA A 432 17.46 34.45 -5.42
C ALA A 432 18.40 33.47 -4.69
N LYS A 433 18.86 33.84 -3.49
CA LYS A 433 19.77 33.04 -2.67
C LYS A 433 19.16 31.69 -2.25
N THR A 434 17.86 31.66 -1.96
CA THR A 434 17.15 30.46 -1.58
C THR A 434 16.73 29.59 -2.78
N GLY A 435 16.84 30.10 -4.01
CA GLY A 435 16.60 29.36 -5.25
C GLY A 435 15.12 29.23 -5.65
N TYR A 436 14.24 30.14 -5.20
CA TYR A 436 12.79 30.08 -5.45
C TYR A 436 12.23 31.13 -6.44
N PRO A 437 13.00 31.77 -7.35
CA PRO A 437 12.43 32.73 -8.28
C PRO A 437 11.39 32.10 -9.21
N GLY A 438 11.65 30.88 -9.71
CA GLY A 438 10.70 30.13 -10.54
C GLY A 438 9.39 29.85 -9.81
N TYR A 439 9.43 29.60 -8.51
CA TYR A 439 8.22 29.38 -7.70
C TYR A 439 7.32 30.65 -7.67
N PHE A 440 7.90 31.82 -7.44
CA PHE A 440 7.15 33.08 -7.49
C PHE A 440 6.58 33.36 -8.87
N LEU A 441 7.33 33.06 -9.93
CA LEU A 441 6.87 33.22 -11.33
C LEU A 441 5.69 32.29 -11.63
N ILE A 442 5.76 31.03 -11.19
CA ILE A 442 4.67 30.04 -11.36
C ILE A 442 3.41 30.52 -10.64
N VAL A 443 3.54 30.95 -9.38
CA VAL A 443 2.39 31.42 -8.59
C VAL A 443 1.77 32.69 -9.20
N GLN A 444 2.60 33.64 -9.62
CA GLN A 444 2.15 34.87 -10.28
C GLN A 444 1.39 34.56 -11.57
N ASP A 445 1.91 33.65 -12.37
CA ASP A 445 1.31 33.24 -13.64
C ASP A 445 -0.05 32.55 -13.45
N LEU A 446 -0.17 31.63 -12.49
CA LEU A 446 -1.42 30.98 -12.16
C LEU A 446 -2.51 31.98 -11.75
N ILE A 447 -2.13 32.99 -10.95
CA ILE A 447 -3.05 34.02 -10.49
C ILE A 447 -3.42 34.98 -11.63
N ALA A 448 -2.49 35.31 -12.51
CA ALA A 448 -2.75 36.13 -13.68
C ALA A 448 -3.70 35.44 -14.65
N ALA A 449 -3.42 34.18 -14.99
CA ALA A 449 -4.28 33.36 -15.85
C ALA A 449 -5.69 33.17 -15.27
N ALA A 450 -5.82 32.95 -13.97
CA ALA A 450 -7.12 32.87 -13.31
C ALA A 450 -7.95 34.13 -13.51
N ARG A 451 -7.32 35.31 -13.31
CA ARG A 451 -7.99 36.61 -13.52
C ARG A 451 -8.35 36.87 -14.98
N GLU A 452 -7.53 36.43 -15.93
CA GLU A 452 -7.80 36.54 -17.38
C GLU A 452 -8.99 35.63 -17.79
N MET A 453 -9.18 34.51 -17.10
CA MET A 453 -10.31 33.60 -17.29
C MET A 453 -11.58 33.99 -16.51
N ASP A 454 -11.59 35.19 -15.89
CA ASP A 454 -12.69 35.69 -15.05
C ASP A 454 -12.94 34.80 -13.81
N VAL A 455 -11.88 34.22 -13.26
CA VAL A 455 -11.92 33.46 -12.00
C VAL A 455 -11.53 34.37 -10.86
N SER A 456 -12.39 34.47 -9.84
CA SER A 456 -12.10 35.30 -8.67
C SER A 456 -10.95 34.72 -7.85
N VAL A 457 -10.00 35.61 -7.47
CA VAL A 457 -8.81 35.24 -6.69
C VAL A 457 -8.82 36.03 -5.38
N GLY A 458 -8.65 35.34 -4.26
CA GLY A 458 -8.58 35.93 -2.93
C GLY A 458 -7.43 36.93 -2.77
N PRO A 459 -7.47 37.80 -1.74
CA PRO A 459 -6.48 38.86 -1.53
C PRO A 459 -5.12 38.35 -1.05
N GLY A 460 -4.96 37.06 -0.86
CA GLY A 460 -3.81 36.44 -0.21
C GLY A 460 -4.03 36.26 1.29
N ARG A 461 -3.39 35.23 1.86
CA ARG A 461 -3.50 34.87 3.28
C ARG A 461 -2.19 34.27 3.79
N GLY A 462 -2.10 34.06 5.11
CA GLY A 462 -0.93 33.45 5.74
C GLY A 462 0.30 34.36 5.72
N SER A 463 1.49 33.77 5.68
CA SER A 463 2.77 34.48 5.75
C SER A 463 3.13 35.22 4.47
N ALA A 464 2.59 34.82 3.31
CA ALA A 464 2.88 35.47 2.02
C ALA A 464 2.50 36.95 1.98
N ALA A 465 1.54 37.39 2.81
CA ALA A 465 1.20 38.82 2.98
C ALA A 465 2.35 39.69 3.48
N GLY A 466 3.41 39.09 4.07
CA GLY A 466 4.62 39.79 4.50
C GLY A 466 5.62 40.13 3.39
N SER A 467 5.37 39.74 2.13
CA SER A 467 6.26 39.96 1.00
C SER A 467 5.82 41.11 0.10
N VAL A 468 6.69 42.13 -0.07
CA VAL A 468 6.48 43.22 -1.02
C VAL A 468 6.60 42.74 -2.45
N VAL A 469 7.45 41.74 -2.72
CA VAL A 469 7.54 41.09 -4.03
C VAL A 469 6.21 40.45 -4.38
N ALA A 470 5.60 39.68 -3.48
CA ALA A 470 4.29 39.08 -3.67
C ALA A 470 3.19 40.15 -3.89
N TYR A 471 3.25 41.26 -3.19
CA TYR A 471 2.34 42.39 -3.37
C TYR A 471 2.48 43.02 -4.76
N CYS A 472 3.72 43.32 -5.18
CA CYS A 472 4.02 43.91 -6.49
C CYS A 472 3.59 42.97 -7.65
N LEU A 473 3.77 41.67 -7.49
CA LEU A 473 3.36 40.63 -8.47
C LEU A 473 1.83 40.37 -8.47
N LYS A 474 1.06 41.06 -7.65
CA LYS A 474 -0.38 40.82 -7.46
C LYS A 474 -0.72 39.41 -6.95
N ILE A 475 0.22 38.74 -6.30
CA ILE A 475 -0.02 37.50 -5.57
C ILE A 475 -0.86 37.80 -4.32
N THR A 476 -0.51 38.88 -3.62
CA THR A 476 -1.29 39.40 -2.49
C THR A 476 -1.81 40.81 -2.77
N ASN A 477 -2.84 41.25 -2.03
CA ASN A 477 -3.43 42.57 -2.13
C ASN A 477 -3.22 43.41 -0.84
N ILE A 478 -2.37 42.93 0.07
CA ILE A 478 -2.03 43.60 1.33
C ILE A 478 -0.64 44.17 1.19
N ASP A 479 -0.48 45.49 1.43
CA ASP A 479 0.82 46.15 1.41
C ASP A 479 1.58 45.83 2.71
N PRO A 480 2.67 45.06 2.65
CA PRO A 480 3.40 44.67 3.85
C PRO A 480 4.16 45.86 4.49
N ILE A 481 4.45 46.94 3.75
CA ILE A 481 5.11 48.13 4.27
C ILE A 481 4.11 48.96 5.09
N GLU A 482 2.92 49.22 4.55
CA GLU A 482 1.85 49.96 5.25
C GLU A 482 1.47 49.28 6.59
N TYR A 483 1.44 47.95 6.64
CA TYR A 483 1.08 47.20 7.85
C TYR A 483 2.27 46.69 8.66
N ASN A 484 3.50 47.12 8.36
CA ASN A 484 4.72 46.70 9.06
C ASN A 484 4.88 45.18 9.19
N LEU A 485 4.57 44.43 8.12
CA LEU A 485 4.68 42.98 8.10
C LEU A 485 6.12 42.53 7.80
N LEU A 486 6.57 41.49 8.53
CA LEU A 486 7.94 40.98 8.43
C LEU A 486 8.03 39.88 7.34
N PHE A 487 8.96 40.10 6.40
CA PHE A 487 9.25 39.12 5.33
C PHE A 487 9.86 37.84 5.86
N GLU A 488 10.66 37.93 6.91
CA GLU A 488 11.35 36.78 7.53
C GLU A 488 10.39 35.75 8.12
N ARG A 489 9.12 36.12 8.37
CA ARG A 489 8.05 35.15 8.75
C ARG A 489 7.58 34.33 7.57
N PHE A 490 7.76 34.81 6.35
CA PHE A 490 7.40 34.14 5.11
C PHE A 490 8.59 33.36 4.52
N LEU A 491 9.75 34.01 4.35
CA LEU A 491 10.95 33.39 3.85
C LEU A 491 12.15 33.85 4.68
N ASN A 492 12.76 32.91 5.42
CA ASN A 492 13.92 33.16 6.26
C ASN A 492 15.17 32.60 5.55
N PRO A 493 16.19 33.44 5.29
CA PRO A 493 17.43 33.00 4.65
C PRO A 493 18.20 31.92 5.43
N ASP A 494 18.00 31.84 6.76
CA ASP A 494 18.65 30.85 7.62
C ASP A 494 17.87 29.52 7.70
N ARG A 495 16.64 29.48 7.22
CA ARG A 495 15.78 28.30 7.21
C ARG A 495 15.44 27.92 5.78
N VAL A 496 16.23 27.03 5.19
CA VAL A 496 16.03 26.51 3.82
C VAL A 496 14.79 25.61 3.80
N SER A 497 13.61 26.22 3.79
CA SER A 497 12.35 25.52 3.49
C SER A 497 11.60 26.31 2.43
N MET A 498 11.00 25.59 1.47
CA MET A 498 10.16 26.21 0.44
C MET A 498 9.07 27.06 1.11
N PRO A 499 8.87 28.32 0.66
CA PRO A 499 7.78 29.15 1.17
C PRO A 499 6.43 28.56 0.78
N ASP A 500 5.44 28.75 1.64
CA ASP A 500 4.06 28.32 1.40
C ASP A 500 3.21 29.53 0.98
N ILE A 501 2.65 29.48 -0.23
CA ILE A 501 1.74 30.48 -0.77
C ILE A 501 0.39 29.82 -1.01
N ASP A 502 -0.57 30.13 -0.14
CA ASP A 502 -1.95 29.70 -0.28
C ASP A 502 -2.71 30.61 -1.24
N ILE A 503 -3.33 30.04 -2.26
CA ILE A 503 -4.12 30.76 -3.25
C ILE A 503 -5.58 30.31 -3.12
N ASP A 504 -6.48 31.26 -2.91
CA ASP A 504 -7.93 31.01 -2.87
C ASP A 504 -8.54 31.37 -4.23
N PHE A 505 -9.15 30.39 -4.90
CA PHE A 505 -9.94 30.55 -6.10
C PHE A 505 -11.43 30.33 -5.78
N ASP A 506 -12.33 30.90 -6.56
CA ASP A 506 -13.73 30.53 -6.47
C ASP A 506 -13.92 29.06 -6.87
N ASP A 507 -14.96 28.43 -6.33
CA ASP A 507 -15.22 26.99 -6.50
C ASP A 507 -15.65 26.63 -7.93
N GLU A 508 -16.37 27.50 -8.62
CA GLU A 508 -16.79 27.31 -10.02
C GLU A 508 -15.60 27.45 -11.00
N GLY A 509 -14.72 28.43 -10.75
CA GLY A 509 -13.58 28.74 -11.61
C GLY A 509 -12.37 27.83 -11.42
N ARG A 510 -12.27 27.13 -10.28
CA ARG A 510 -11.09 26.31 -9.94
C ARG A 510 -10.75 25.27 -11.00
N ALA A 511 -11.75 24.63 -11.62
CA ALA A 511 -11.53 23.65 -12.69
C ALA A 511 -10.81 24.27 -13.89
N LYS A 512 -11.16 25.48 -14.30
CA LYS A 512 -10.50 26.21 -15.41
C LYS A 512 -9.01 26.46 -15.13
N VAL A 513 -8.68 26.77 -13.87
CA VAL A 513 -7.27 26.98 -13.47
C VAL A 513 -6.51 25.66 -13.51
N MET A 514 -7.13 24.54 -13.13
CA MET A 514 -6.53 23.22 -13.25
C MET A 514 -6.25 22.84 -14.70
N ASP A 515 -7.19 23.07 -15.60
CA ASP A 515 -7.04 22.82 -17.03
C ASP A 515 -5.88 23.67 -17.60
N TYR A 516 -5.80 24.95 -17.22
CA TYR A 516 -4.68 25.81 -17.59
C TYR A 516 -3.32 25.23 -17.14
N VAL A 517 -3.23 24.72 -15.92
CA VAL A 517 -1.98 24.11 -15.40
C VAL A 517 -1.61 22.88 -16.22
N ILE A 518 -2.58 22.03 -16.52
CA ILE A 518 -2.39 20.82 -17.33
C ILE A 518 -1.94 21.17 -18.75
N ASP A 519 -2.57 22.13 -19.37
CA ASP A 519 -2.22 22.59 -20.73
C ASP A 519 -0.82 23.21 -20.77
N LYS A 520 -0.46 23.98 -19.73
CA LYS A 520 0.84 24.68 -19.67
C LYS A 520 2.02 23.76 -19.40
N TYR A 521 1.88 22.82 -18.46
CA TYR A 521 2.99 21.96 -18.03
C TYR A 521 2.95 20.55 -18.63
N GLY A 522 1.81 20.13 -19.17
CA GLY A 522 1.59 18.81 -19.74
C GLY A 522 0.87 17.85 -18.79
N SER A 523 -0.06 17.07 -19.33
CA SER A 523 -0.86 16.10 -18.57
C SER A 523 -0.03 15.01 -17.89
N ASN A 524 1.17 14.73 -18.40
CA ASN A 524 2.10 13.76 -17.82
C ASN A 524 2.99 14.35 -16.70
N GLN A 525 2.91 15.67 -16.44
CA GLN A 525 3.71 16.35 -15.40
C GLN A 525 2.85 16.84 -14.23
N VAL A 526 1.53 16.77 -14.35
CA VAL A 526 0.58 17.33 -13.38
C VAL A 526 -0.27 16.22 -12.78
N ALA A 527 -0.36 16.18 -11.46
CA ALA A 527 -1.25 15.26 -10.76
C ALA A 527 -1.78 15.87 -9.46
N GLN A 528 -2.98 15.47 -9.05
CA GLN A 528 -3.51 15.78 -7.73
C GLN A 528 -2.80 14.94 -6.65
N ILE A 529 -2.62 15.51 -5.46
CA ILE A 529 -2.04 14.77 -4.34
C ILE A 529 -3.04 13.74 -3.82
N ILE A 530 -2.58 12.50 -3.63
CA ILE A 530 -3.38 11.45 -3.00
C ILE A 530 -3.54 11.72 -1.50
N THR A 531 -4.71 11.42 -0.97
CA THR A 531 -4.99 11.41 0.47
C THR A 531 -5.38 10.03 0.94
N TYR A 532 -5.12 9.75 2.22
CA TYR A 532 -5.46 8.49 2.85
C TYR A 532 -6.47 8.70 3.96
N GLY A 533 -7.67 8.15 3.78
CA GLY A 533 -8.67 8.07 4.84
C GLY A 533 -8.30 6.95 5.81
N THR A 534 -8.23 7.27 7.10
CA THR A 534 -7.92 6.30 8.16
C THR A 534 -9.13 6.02 9.04
N MET A 535 -9.15 4.85 9.65
CA MET A 535 -10.16 4.48 10.64
C MET A 535 -9.89 5.26 11.94
N ALA A 536 -10.68 6.30 12.21
CA ALA A 536 -10.62 7.04 13.47
C ALA A 536 -11.33 6.25 14.60
N ALA A 537 -11.08 6.59 15.86
CA ALA A 537 -11.62 5.89 17.03
C ALA A 537 -13.11 5.53 16.92
N LYS A 538 -13.97 6.51 16.62
CA LYS A 538 -15.42 6.27 16.52
C LYS A 538 -15.82 5.44 15.31
N SER A 539 -15.15 5.62 14.17
CA SER A 539 -15.41 4.81 12.97
C SER A 539 -14.93 3.38 13.13
N SER A 540 -13.76 3.16 13.78
CA SER A 540 -13.27 1.81 14.10
C SER A 540 -14.29 1.03 14.93
N ILE A 541 -14.86 1.63 15.98
CA ILE A 541 -15.90 0.99 16.80
C ILE A 541 -17.13 0.62 15.96
N ARG A 542 -17.66 1.57 15.17
CA ARG A 542 -18.86 1.32 14.38
C ARG A 542 -18.65 0.29 13.27
N ASP A 543 -17.51 0.34 12.61
CA ASP A 543 -17.17 -0.61 11.55
C ASP A 543 -16.97 -2.01 12.12
N THR A 544 -16.25 -2.15 13.24
CA THR A 544 -16.08 -3.42 13.95
C THR A 544 -17.42 -3.96 14.46
N ALA A 545 -18.26 -3.12 15.08
CA ALA A 545 -19.59 -3.47 15.54
C ALA A 545 -20.47 -4.02 14.42
N ARG A 546 -20.43 -3.39 13.24
CA ARG A 546 -21.18 -3.83 12.05
C ARG A 546 -20.74 -5.23 11.59
N VAL A 547 -19.46 -5.52 11.58
CA VAL A 547 -18.92 -6.83 11.18
C VAL A 547 -19.24 -7.91 12.20
N LEU A 548 -19.15 -7.61 13.49
CA LEU A 548 -19.45 -8.52 14.59
C LEU A 548 -20.96 -8.67 14.88
N ASP A 549 -21.80 -7.94 14.14
CA ASP A 549 -23.25 -7.94 14.30
C ASP A 549 -23.75 -7.41 15.66
N LEU A 550 -22.98 -6.49 16.28
CA LEU A 550 -23.41 -5.77 17.46
C LEU A 550 -24.56 -4.83 17.12
N ALA A 551 -25.59 -4.78 17.94
CA ALA A 551 -26.75 -3.95 17.71
C ALA A 551 -26.38 -2.45 17.56
N LEU A 552 -26.97 -1.76 16.59
CA LEU A 552 -26.64 -0.37 16.23
C LEU A 552 -26.75 0.60 17.40
N ASN A 553 -27.81 0.46 18.23
CA ASN A 553 -28.00 1.28 19.43
C ASN A 553 -26.87 1.11 20.45
N GLU A 554 -26.34 -0.10 20.59
CA GLU A 554 -25.21 -0.39 21.47
C GLU A 554 -23.90 0.17 20.91
N ALA A 555 -23.64 0.00 19.61
CA ALA A 555 -22.50 0.60 18.94
C ALA A 555 -22.50 2.14 19.05
N ASP A 556 -23.68 2.77 18.94
CA ASP A 556 -23.83 4.21 19.13
C ASP A 556 -23.63 4.63 20.59
N ARG A 557 -24.10 3.84 21.57
CA ARG A 557 -23.86 4.06 22.99
C ARG A 557 -22.35 4.07 23.28
N ILE A 558 -21.64 3.04 22.83
CA ILE A 558 -20.19 2.91 23.01
C ILE A 558 -19.47 4.10 22.35
N SER A 559 -19.83 4.45 21.11
CA SER A 559 -19.20 5.55 20.39
C SER A 559 -19.39 6.92 21.05
N LYS A 560 -20.50 7.13 21.78
CA LYS A 560 -20.79 8.38 22.52
C LYS A 560 -19.96 8.53 23.80
N LEU A 561 -19.38 7.44 24.32
CA LEU A 561 -18.46 7.51 25.45
C LEU A 561 -17.07 8.06 25.04
N LEU A 562 -16.75 8.03 23.74
CA LEU A 562 -15.46 8.47 23.23
C LEU A 562 -15.43 9.98 22.96
N PRO A 563 -14.52 10.73 23.61
CA PRO A 563 -14.14 12.07 23.20
C PRO A 563 -13.33 12.04 21.88
N ASN A 564 -12.87 13.21 21.43
CA ASN A 564 -12.02 13.30 20.23
C ASN A 564 -10.55 12.98 20.56
N ILE A 565 -10.29 11.72 20.90
CA ILE A 565 -8.95 11.21 21.25
C ILE A 565 -8.77 9.82 20.63
N LYS A 566 -7.54 9.44 20.36
CA LYS A 566 -7.19 8.11 19.81
C LYS A 566 -7.40 7.02 20.88
N LEU A 567 -7.89 5.85 20.48
CA LEU A 567 -8.00 4.67 21.35
C LEU A 567 -6.62 4.28 21.91
N SER A 568 -5.59 4.31 21.06
CA SER A 568 -4.21 4.05 21.46
C SER A 568 -3.72 4.96 22.60
N LYS A 569 -4.20 6.21 22.68
CA LYS A 569 -3.89 7.11 23.81
C LYS A 569 -4.73 6.77 25.06
N ILE A 570 -5.99 6.36 24.88
CA ILE A 570 -6.85 5.98 26.01
C ILE A 570 -6.24 4.80 26.78
N PHE A 571 -5.78 3.78 26.06
CA PHE A 571 -5.25 2.55 26.67
C PHE A 571 -3.73 2.59 26.92
N GLY A 572 -2.99 3.50 26.30
CA GLY A 572 -1.53 3.60 26.43
C GLY A 572 -1.04 4.64 27.41
N LEU A 573 -1.85 5.63 27.79
CA LEU A 573 -1.44 6.67 28.73
C LEU A 573 -1.72 6.27 30.19
N PRO A 574 -0.82 6.63 31.13
CA PRO A 574 -1.11 6.56 32.55
C PRO A 574 -2.36 7.38 32.91
N GLU A 575 -3.15 6.91 33.87
CA GLU A 575 -4.41 7.55 34.29
C GLU A 575 -4.25 9.05 34.64
N LYS A 576 -3.13 9.41 35.27
CA LYS A 576 -2.80 10.80 35.64
C LYS A 576 -2.68 11.71 34.40
N ASP A 577 -2.10 11.20 33.32
CA ASP A 577 -1.89 11.98 32.11
C ASP A 577 -3.15 11.99 31.24
N LEU A 578 -3.92 10.90 31.24
CA LEU A 578 -5.23 10.85 30.61
C LEU A 578 -6.21 11.86 31.26
N LYS A 579 -6.19 11.97 32.61
CA LYS A 579 -6.99 12.96 33.35
C LYS A 579 -6.61 14.41 33.04
N LYS A 580 -5.34 14.68 32.69
CA LYS A 580 -4.90 16.02 32.26
C LYS A 580 -5.30 16.33 30.81
N ALA A 581 -5.38 15.31 29.96
CA ALA A 581 -5.69 15.46 28.55
C ALA A 581 -7.19 15.59 28.26
N LEU A 582 -8.05 15.27 29.24
CA LEU A 582 -9.50 15.22 29.08
C LEU A 582 -10.20 16.14 30.07
N ARG A 583 -11.39 16.64 29.71
CA ARG A 583 -12.29 17.30 30.63
C ARG A 583 -12.84 16.28 31.65
N THR A 584 -13.30 16.75 32.79
CA THR A 584 -13.79 15.87 33.87
C THR A 584 -14.94 14.95 33.43
N ASP A 585 -15.89 15.50 32.65
CA ASP A 585 -17.01 14.73 32.10
C ASP A 585 -16.57 13.70 31.05
N GLU A 586 -15.58 14.04 30.21
CA GLU A 586 -14.97 13.13 29.24
C GLU A 586 -14.18 12.01 29.92
N PHE A 587 -13.45 12.34 30.99
CA PHE A 587 -12.68 11.35 31.73
C PHE A 587 -13.59 10.28 32.38
N ILE A 588 -14.75 10.68 32.95
CA ILE A 588 -15.73 9.74 33.52
C ILE A 588 -16.24 8.79 32.43
N LYS A 589 -16.60 9.31 31.21
CA LYS A 589 -17.05 8.49 30.10
C LYS A 589 -15.97 7.53 29.59
N VAL A 590 -14.72 8.00 29.54
CA VAL A 590 -13.59 7.16 29.13
C VAL A 590 -13.33 6.04 30.14
N LYS A 591 -13.52 6.27 31.43
CA LYS A 591 -13.45 5.20 32.45
C LYS A 591 -14.54 4.14 32.25
N GLU A 592 -15.77 4.54 31.93
CA GLU A 592 -16.84 3.60 31.58
C GLU A 592 -16.48 2.82 30.31
N PHE A 593 -15.95 3.50 29.28
CA PHE A 593 -15.50 2.87 28.06
C PHE A 593 -14.38 1.84 28.28
N MET A 594 -13.39 2.16 29.12
CA MET A 594 -12.32 1.22 29.49
C MET A 594 -12.84 0.00 30.22
N ALA A 595 -13.80 0.18 31.15
CA ALA A 595 -14.43 -0.93 31.85
C ALA A 595 -15.19 -1.86 30.89
N LEU A 596 -15.93 -1.30 29.92
CA LEU A 596 -16.59 -2.09 28.86
C LEU A 596 -15.60 -2.90 28.03
N ALA A 597 -14.40 -2.37 27.76
CA ALA A 597 -13.38 -3.07 26.98
C ALA A 597 -12.82 -4.32 27.70
N GLU A 598 -12.90 -4.38 29.03
CA GLU A 598 -12.45 -5.51 29.84
C GLU A 598 -13.53 -6.61 29.99
N GLU A 599 -14.77 -6.33 29.58
CA GLU A 599 -15.85 -7.30 29.66
C GLU A 599 -15.69 -8.42 28.62
N SER A 600 -15.99 -9.65 29.02
CA SER A 600 -16.10 -10.81 28.09
C SER A 600 -17.45 -10.79 27.38
N SER A 601 -17.79 -9.65 26.78
CA SER A 601 -19.04 -9.38 26.03
C SER A 601 -18.71 -9.04 24.58
N LEU A 602 -19.73 -9.08 23.68
CA LEU A 602 -19.57 -8.64 22.30
C LEU A 602 -19.17 -7.16 22.21
N SER A 603 -19.62 -6.33 23.16
CA SER A 603 -19.22 -4.94 23.28
C SER A 603 -17.72 -4.81 23.62
N GLY A 604 -17.23 -5.59 24.58
CA GLY A 604 -15.80 -5.64 24.93
C GLY A 604 -14.95 -6.12 23.77
N GLU A 605 -15.33 -7.22 23.11
CA GLU A 605 -14.65 -7.72 21.92
C GLU A 605 -14.62 -6.67 20.80
N THR A 606 -15.74 -5.99 20.55
CA THR A 606 -15.82 -4.89 19.56
C THR A 606 -14.79 -3.80 19.86
N ILE A 607 -14.64 -3.40 21.12
CA ILE A 607 -13.68 -2.37 21.51
C ILE A 607 -12.24 -2.87 21.34
N GLN A 608 -11.93 -4.08 21.77
CA GLN A 608 -10.60 -4.66 21.66
C GLN A 608 -10.14 -4.77 20.20
N GLN A 609 -10.99 -5.25 19.31
CA GLN A 609 -10.66 -5.33 17.88
C GLN A 609 -10.56 -3.95 17.24
N ALA A 610 -11.39 -3.00 17.63
CA ALA A 610 -11.34 -1.63 17.12
C ALA A 610 -10.04 -0.89 17.53
N ILE A 611 -9.43 -1.21 18.66
CA ILE A 611 -8.11 -0.67 19.08
C ILE A 611 -7.03 -1.06 18.07
N VAL A 612 -7.02 -2.30 17.62
CA VAL A 612 -6.07 -2.80 16.61
C VAL A 612 -6.29 -2.10 15.27
N LEU A 613 -7.56 -1.99 14.87
CA LEU A 613 -7.95 -1.41 13.58
C LEU A 613 -7.82 0.12 13.52
N GLU A 614 -7.75 0.82 14.67
CA GLU A 614 -7.59 2.28 14.67
C GLU A 614 -6.33 2.71 13.93
N GLY A 615 -6.47 3.65 13.00
CA GLY A 615 -5.39 4.18 12.19
C GLY A 615 -5.09 3.37 10.93
N SER A 616 -5.72 2.19 10.75
CA SER A 616 -5.62 1.45 9.49
C SER A 616 -6.23 2.24 8.35
N LEU A 617 -5.65 2.10 7.15
CA LEU A 617 -6.15 2.78 5.96
C LEU A 617 -7.48 2.15 5.51
N ARG A 618 -8.44 3.02 5.19
CA ARG A 618 -9.78 2.63 4.75
C ARG A 618 -10.01 2.87 3.27
N ASN A 619 -9.53 4.01 2.78
CA ASN A 619 -9.68 4.41 1.38
C ASN A 619 -8.60 5.41 0.99
N THR A 620 -8.43 5.56 -0.31
CA THR A 620 -7.69 6.66 -0.92
C THR A 620 -8.67 7.69 -1.47
N GLY A 621 -8.23 8.93 -1.58
CA GLY A 621 -8.97 10.04 -2.18
C GLY A 621 -8.01 11.04 -2.80
N THR A 622 -8.54 12.11 -3.33
CA THR A 622 -7.75 13.24 -3.84
C THR A 622 -7.70 14.37 -2.81
N HIS A 623 -6.58 15.06 -2.74
CA HIS A 623 -6.47 16.23 -1.89
C HIS A 623 -7.33 17.38 -2.43
N ALA A 624 -8.04 18.07 -1.56
CA ALA A 624 -8.97 19.12 -1.95
C ALA A 624 -8.29 20.31 -2.70
N CYS A 625 -7.00 20.56 -2.42
CA CYS A 625 -6.31 21.77 -2.89
C CYS A 625 -4.97 21.47 -3.61
N GLY A 626 -4.21 20.47 -3.13
CA GLY A 626 -2.82 20.29 -3.55
C GLY A 626 -2.69 19.62 -4.92
N VAL A 627 -1.85 20.21 -5.76
CA VAL A 627 -1.47 19.70 -7.08
C VAL A 627 0.05 19.63 -7.16
N ILE A 628 0.56 18.55 -7.72
CA ILE A 628 1.98 18.37 -7.99
C ILE A 628 2.25 18.75 -9.44
N ILE A 629 3.26 19.58 -9.66
CA ILE A 629 3.80 19.91 -10.98
C ILE A 629 5.27 19.48 -10.99
N THR A 630 5.65 18.58 -11.88
CA THR A 630 7.01 18.04 -11.97
C THR A 630 7.78 18.62 -13.16
N PRO A 631 9.13 18.66 -13.10
CA PRO A 631 9.94 19.17 -14.22
C PRO A 631 9.99 18.24 -15.44
N ASP A 632 9.50 17.02 -15.33
CA ASP A 632 9.44 15.99 -16.36
C ASP A 632 8.26 15.05 -16.02
N ASP A 633 8.05 13.99 -16.82
CA ASP A 633 7.04 12.97 -16.59
C ASP A 633 7.00 12.54 -15.10
N ILE A 634 5.85 12.70 -14.45
CA ILE A 634 5.66 12.51 -13.01
C ILE A 634 6.01 11.08 -12.57
N THR A 635 5.82 10.09 -13.43
CA THR A 635 6.12 8.69 -13.15
C THR A 635 7.62 8.40 -13.05
N LYS A 636 8.50 9.35 -13.47
CA LYS A 636 9.93 9.29 -13.18
C LYS A 636 10.25 9.62 -11.71
N PHE A 637 9.31 10.23 -11.00
CA PHE A 637 9.51 10.74 -9.65
C PHE A 637 8.69 9.98 -8.62
N VAL A 638 7.42 9.74 -8.90
CA VAL A 638 6.46 9.07 -8.00
C VAL A 638 5.48 8.22 -8.81
N PRO A 639 4.96 7.12 -8.23
CA PRO A 639 3.88 6.38 -8.86
C PRO A 639 2.59 7.20 -8.86
N VAL A 640 1.76 6.98 -9.87
CA VAL A 640 0.45 7.62 -10.02
C VAL A 640 -0.67 6.59 -10.08
N ALA A 641 -1.88 7.01 -9.75
CA ALA A 641 -3.09 6.19 -9.83
C ALA A 641 -4.26 7.04 -10.30
N THR A 642 -5.25 6.43 -10.92
CA THR A 642 -6.52 7.09 -11.25
C THR A 642 -7.37 7.27 -9.99
N ALA A 643 -8.06 8.40 -9.88
CA ALA A 643 -9.06 8.60 -8.83
C ALA A 643 -10.30 7.72 -9.08
N LYS A 644 -11.01 7.33 -8.01
CA LYS A 644 -12.21 6.46 -8.14
C LYS A 644 -13.35 7.08 -8.94
N ASP A 645 -13.40 8.40 -9.01
CA ASP A 645 -14.49 9.17 -9.63
C ASP A 645 -14.04 9.85 -10.94
N SER A 646 -12.87 9.49 -11.49
CA SER A 646 -12.45 9.94 -12.82
C SER A 646 -12.96 8.95 -13.86
N ASP A 647 -13.89 9.41 -14.71
CA ASP A 647 -14.31 8.70 -15.92
C ASP A 647 -13.16 8.51 -16.92
#